data_b43eb06087846c3ec812a8bec3ce9c71
#
_entry.id   b43eb06087846c3ec812a8bec3ce9c71
#
_cell.length_a   1.000
_cell.length_b   1.000
_cell.length_c   1.000
_cell.angle_alpha   90.00
_cell.angle_beta   90.00
_cell.angle_gamma   90.00
#
_symmetry.space_group_name_H-M   'P 1'
#
loop_
_entity.id
_entity.type
_entity.pdbx_description
1 polymer ?
#
loop_
_entity_poly.entity_id
_entity_poly.type
_entity_poly.pdbx_seq_one_letter_code
_entity_poly.pdbx_strand_id
1 'polypeptide(L)'
;MKKKVLDFYKSIQPHAYHIEDAAMDNHIRGGKDLEMFIRSAKMLAREGVLTSSRPDVYQYAEQQHEEYEGIYKGYRKSFGFVIMPEDEDIYVAEQNKGTAMHNDKVRVRVIPSNYTKHKREGIIVDVIERANETIVGTYDRQQHFGFVIPDDERIGTDIFVDLKNTLDARSGAKVLVKITKWPEGDKKPEGIITEILGYKGDVGLDINCIMANHKIPFNFPDDVIKASKKIDTFIHDDPARWDLRDLQMVTIDGEDAKDLDDAVSGRKLPNGNYELGVHIADVSHYVVSGQAIDNEAYKRGTSVYLVDRVVPMLPEVLSNGICSLNAHEDRYAMTCMMEIDKDGKVVNYRIRPSIIHVGRRCSYKEVYKALEENIIPHDLQDFMPMLHDLAEISKILNRMRRRRGALDFDFPEYKVLLDHDGTPLRIVKRDRTMAERLIEECMLIANETVATHLKNTHRTSVYRIHENPSEEKLDLFQKVLNYLGQNLVLSTDGVTPRDFQKILDVVKGQDIEQVAQIMTLRSMQQAKYSINNVGHFGLASTCYTHFTSPIRRYPDLMVHRLLKADMHWKNGYSKRDVEEAFLAGAVEHSSIQEQVATEAERDTVDLKKTQYMVPFVGEVFEGTISSITSFGMFVELENGIDGLVHMSMMNDDYYFFDEEHFVLVGKRTGKTYHLGEKVTVTLVKADVEKKQIDFVLGEVNNLMAIQEQLQNGSDYASSRDGYGSRKGRKSSGKSSKKSSRRDSNKSSHSKYDAFSKKTSKGKSSRKKSNKTTKRSQSKKSKSKRKR
;
A
#
# COMPACT_ATOMS: atom_id res chain seq x y z
N MET A 1 -7.50 -4.28 -46.79
CA MET A 1 -6.28 -4.99 -47.25
C MET A 1 -5.89 -6.07 -46.25
N LYS A 2 -5.77 -5.78 -44.94
CA LYS A 2 -5.40 -6.75 -43.88
C LYS A 2 -6.22 -8.04 -43.88
N LYS A 3 -7.58 -7.95 -44.02
CA LYS A 3 -8.45 -9.11 -44.11
C LYS A 3 -8.14 -9.97 -45.35
N LYS A 4 -7.85 -9.36 -46.48
CA LYS A 4 -7.53 -10.02 -47.76
C LYS A 4 -6.22 -10.82 -47.65
N VAL A 5 -5.20 -10.26 -46.96
CA VAL A 5 -3.93 -10.96 -46.67
C VAL A 5 -4.18 -12.15 -45.74
N LEU A 6 -4.96 -11.95 -44.70
CA LEU A 6 -5.27 -13.00 -43.73
C LEU A 6 -6.01 -14.17 -44.37
N ASP A 7 -7.05 -13.86 -45.13
CA ASP A 7 -7.88 -14.88 -45.82
C ASP A 7 -7.03 -15.68 -46.80
N PHE A 8 -6.07 -15.06 -47.51
CA PHE A 8 -5.18 -15.75 -48.42
C PHE A 8 -4.28 -16.71 -47.67
N TYR A 9 -3.53 -16.27 -46.64
CA TYR A 9 -2.61 -17.15 -45.91
C TYR A 9 -3.35 -18.24 -45.11
N LYS A 10 -4.57 -18.03 -44.71
CA LYS A 10 -5.45 -19.07 -44.14
C LYS A 10 -5.82 -20.14 -45.18
N SER A 11 -6.08 -19.72 -46.42
CA SER A 11 -6.52 -20.66 -47.48
C SER A 11 -5.44 -21.57 -47.99
N ILE A 12 -4.18 -21.20 -47.80
CA ILE A 12 -3.00 -22.00 -48.29
C ILE A 12 -2.31 -22.82 -47.19
N GLN A 13 -2.87 -22.85 -45.96
CA GLN A 13 -2.34 -23.69 -44.90
C GLN A 13 -2.09 -25.14 -45.31
N PRO A 14 -1.00 -25.77 -44.85
CA PRO A 14 0.05 -25.29 -43.95
C PRO A 14 1.28 -24.67 -44.65
N HIS A 15 1.16 -24.19 -45.88
CA HIS A 15 2.29 -23.79 -46.69
C HIS A 15 2.76 -22.36 -46.45
N ALA A 16 4.08 -22.16 -46.41
CA ALA A 16 4.68 -20.84 -46.40
C ALA A 16 4.77 -20.28 -47.83
N TYR A 17 4.48 -18.95 -47.99
CA TYR A 17 4.35 -18.35 -49.31
C TYR A 17 5.03 -16.96 -49.33
N HIS A 18 5.67 -16.64 -50.46
CA HIS A 18 6.33 -15.33 -50.60
C HIS A 18 5.28 -14.21 -50.77
N ILE A 19 5.51 -13.07 -50.15
CA ILE A 19 4.52 -11.98 -50.04
C ILE A 19 4.17 -11.38 -51.41
N GLU A 20 5.14 -11.25 -52.32
CA GLU A 20 4.91 -10.71 -53.65
C GLU A 20 4.11 -11.69 -54.52
N ASP A 21 4.38 -13.00 -54.41
CA ASP A 21 3.59 -14.03 -55.11
C ASP A 21 2.15 -14.08 -54.57
N ALA A 22 2.00 -13.95 -53.25
CA ALA A 22 0.69 -13.84 -52.61
C ALA A 22 -0.09 -12.61 -53.10
N ALA A 23 0.59 -11.47 -53.32
CA ALA A 23 -0.04 -10.30 -53.91
C ALA A 23 -0.46 -10.53 -55.37
N MET A 24 0.37 -11.20 -56.19
CA MET A 24 0.04 -11.51 -57.57
C MET A 24 -1.15 -12.47 -57.68
N ASP A 25 -1.22 -13.48 -56.84
CA ASP A 25 -2.37 -14.42 -56.80
C ASP A 25 -3.67 -13.73 -56.35
N ASN A 26 -3.54 -12.65 -55.58
CA ASN A 26 -4.67 -11.78 -55.21
C ASN A 26 -4.94 -10.69 -56.23
N HIS A 27 -4.38 -10.79 -57.47
CA HIS A 27 -4.53 -9.81 -58.56
C HIS A 27 -4.03 -8.41 -58.26
N ILE A 28 -3.05 -8.26 -57.37
CA ILE A 28 -2.43 -6.99 -56.99
C ILE A 28 -1.03 -6.90 -57.66
N ARG A 29 -0.95 -6.15 -58.78
CA ARG A 29 0.24 -6.12 -59.66
C ARG A 29 1.16 -4.92 -59.48
N GLY A 30 0.91 -4.02 -58.50
CA GLY A 30 1.78 -2.86 -58.23
C GLY A 30 1.09 -1.66 -57.60
N GLY A 31 1.87 -0.56 -57.39
CA GLY A 31 1.41 0.71 -56.87
C GLY A 31 1.04 0.68 -55.37
N LYS A 32 0.23 1.62 -54.90
CA LYS A 32 -0.18 1.74 -53.50
C LYS A 32 -0.84 0.49 -52.93
N ASP A 33 -1.51 -0.29 -53.74
CA ASP A 33 -2.19 -1.51 -53.28
C ASP A 33 -1.17 -2.62 -52.91
N LEU A 34 -0.08 -2.75 -53.65
CA LEU A 34 1.00 -3.68 -53.36
C LEU A 34 1.72 -3.27 -52.04
N GLU A 35 2.04 -1.99 -51.90
CA GLU A 35 2.62 -1.47 -50.64
C GLU A 35 1.70 -1.72 -49.45
N MET A 36 0.38 -1.49 -49.60
CA MET A 36 -0.59 -1.77 -48.55
C MET A 36 -0.71 -3.25 -48.26
N PHE A 37 -0.58 -4.14 -49.24
CA PHE A 37 -0.63 -5.60 -49.07
C PHE A 37 0.62 -6.05 -48.27
N ILE A 38 1.80 -5.61 -48.67
CA ILE A 38 3.08 -5.90 -48.01
C ILE A 38 3.07 -5.36 -46.57
N ARG A 39 2.61 -4.13 -46.38
CA ARG A 39 2.49 -3.53 -45.04
C ARG A 39 1.50 -4.30 -44.15
N SER A 40 0.40 -4.78 -44.73
CA SER A 40 -0.59 -5.58 -43.99
C SER A 40 -0.07 -6.96 -43.59
N ALA A 41 0.71 -7.62 -44.45
CA ALA A 41 1.33 -8.91 -44.09
C ALA A 41 2.43 -8.73 -43.04
N LYS A 42 3.28 -7.70 -43.15
CA LYS A 42 4.29 -7.36 -42.12
C LYS A 42 3.63 -7.02 -40.77
N MET A 43 2.45 -6.40 -40.80
CA MET A 43 1.66 -6.11 -39.62
C MET A 43 1.08 -7.39 -38.99
N LEU A 44 0.50 -8.30 -39.81
CA LEU A 44 0.02 -9.61 -39.34
C LEU A 44 1.15 -10.50 -38.81
N ALA A 45 2.35 -10.39 -39.38
CA ALA A 45 3.53 -11.09 -38.87
C ALA A 45 4.01 -10.52 -37.52
N ARG A 46 3.94 -9.20 -37.34
CA ARG A 46 4.21 -8.55 -36.05
C ARG A 46 3.18 -8.94 -34.99
N GLU A 47 1.94 -9.13 -35.38
CA GLU A 47 0.84 -9.58 -34.52
C GLU A 47 0.88 -11.10 -34.23
N GLY A 48 1.90 -11.82 -34.75
CA GLY A 48 2.04 -13.25 -34.57
C GLY A 48 1.02 -14.11 -35.33
N VAL A 49 0.16 -13.50 -36.15
CA VAL A 49 -0.86 -14.19 -36.97
C VAL A 49 -0.21 -14.89 -38.18
N LEU A 50 0.91 -14.32 -38.65
CA LEU A 50 1.76 -14.94 -39.66
C LEU A 50 3.16 -15.18 -39.03
N THR A 51 3.75 -16.33 -39.29
CA THR A 51 5.17 -16.62 -38.96
C THR A 51 6.03 -16.50 -40.20
N SER A 52 7.30 -16.08 -40.07
CA SER A 52 8.25 -15.94 -41.15
C SER A 52 9.48 -16.78 -40.88
N SER A 53 9.75 -17.76 -41.72
CA SER A 53 10.97 -18.60 -41.67
C SER A 53 12.12 -18.00 -42.50
N ARG A 54 11.83 -17.12 -43.46
CA ARG A 54 12.78 -16.41 -44.34
C ARG A 54 12.27 -15.00 -44.63
N PRO A 55 13.11 -14.04 -44.99
CA PRO A 55 12.65 -12.71 -45.37
C PRO A 55 11.55 -12.75 -46.41
N ASP A 56 10.43 -12.02 -46.11
CA ASP A 56 9.27 -11.87 -46.99
C ASP A 56 8.52 -13.15 -47.36
N VAL A 57 8.79 -14.29 -46.68
CA VAL A 57 8.03 -15.54 -46.77
C VAL A 57 7.25 -15.77 -45.49
N TYR A 58 5.92 -15.82 -45.60
CA TYR A 58 4.99 -15.93 -44.47
C TYR A 58 4.17 -17.20 -44.56
N GLN A 59 3.81 -17.71 -43.37
CA GLN A 59 2.90 -18.84 -43.20
C GLN A 59 1.86 -18.45 -42.13
N TYR A 60 0.64 -18.88 -42.30
CA TYR A 60 -0.38 -18.70 -41.25
C TYR A 60 -0.02 -19.56 -40.06
N ALA A 61 0.05 -18.90 -38.89
CA ALA A 61 0.30 -19.58 -37.65
C ALA A 61 -1.04 -19.95 -37.00
N GLU A 62 -1.30 -21.24 -36.91
CA GLU A 62 -2.38 -21.78 -36.09
C GLU A 62 -1.90 -21.82 -34.63
N GLN A 63 -1.64 -20.65 -34.05
CA GLN A 63 -1.29 -20.58 -32.65
C GLN A 63 -2.57 -20.28 -31.84
N GLN A 64 -2.83 -21.12 -30.86
CA GLN A 64 -3.60 -20.71 -29.69
C GLN A 64 -2.79 -19.57 -29.06
N HIS A 65 -3.16 -18.33 -29.34
CA HIS A 65 -2.55 -17.18 -28.67
C HIS A 65 -3.01 -17.21 -27.23
N GLU A 66 -2.07 -17.38 -26.32
CA GLU A 66 -2.33 -17.24 -24.89
C GLU A 66 -2.71 -15.79 -24.62
N GLU A 67 -3.95 -15.59 -24.18
CA GLU A 67 -4.47 -14.29 -23.73
C GLU A 67 -4.57 -14.30 -22.22
N TYR A 68 -4.10 -13.21 -21.60
CA TYR A 68 -4.10 -13.04 -20.17
C TYR A 68 -4.83 -11.75 -19.80
N GLU A 69 -5.37 -11.70 -18.58
CA GLU A 69 -5.94 -10.48 -17.99
C GLU A 69 -5.01 -9.94 -16.92
N GLY A 70 -4.75 -8.64 -16.92
CA GLY A 70 -3.89 -7.98 -15.96
C GLY A 70 -4.07 -6.47 -15.97
N ILE A 71 -3.30 -5.77 -15.13
CA ILE A 71 -3.33 -4.31 -15.00
C ILE A 71 -2.21 -3.68 -15.82
N TYR A 72 -2.56 -2.80 -16.75
CA TYR A 72 -1.58 -2.08 -17.54
C TYR A 72 -0.95 -0.94 -16.76
N LYS A 73 0.37 -1.00 -16.54
CA LYS A 73 1.20 0.06 -15.96
C LYS A 73 1.98 0.76 -17.05
N GLY A 74 1.55 1.97 -17.43
CA GLY A 74 2.26 2.80 -18.40
C GLY A 74 3.50 3.46 -17.81
N TYR A 75 4.53 3.66 -18.63
CA TYR A 75 5.75 4.39 -18.30
C TYR A 75 5.98 5.48 -19.36
N ARG A 76 6.05 6.76 -18.90
CA ARG A 76 6.44 7.95 -19.69
C ARG A 76 6.41 7.77 -21.23
N LYS A 77 5.27 7.88 -21.89
CA LYS A 77 5.08 8.01 -23.35
C LYS A 77 5.69 6.90 -24.25
N SER A 78 6.36 5.85 -23.70
CA SER A 78 7.15 4.94 -24.57
C SER A 78 6.85 3.46 -24.44
N PHE A 79 6.39 2.94 -23.32
CA PHE A 79 6.07 1.53 -23.12
C PHE A 79 5.30 1.31 -21.82
N GLY A 80 4.88 0.08 -21.54
CA GLY A 80 4.28 -0.30 -20.27
C GLY A 80 4.45 -1.79 -20.01
N PHE A 81 3.91 -2.23 -18.87
CA PHE A 81 3.83 -3.64 -18.51
C PHE A 81 2.38 -3.98 -18.15
N VAL A 82 1.96 -5.19 -18.46
CA VAL A 82 0.75 -5.76 -17.87
C VAL A 82 1.21 -6.59 -16.69
N ILE A 83 0.84 -6.12 -15.50
CA ILE A 83 1.17 -6.78 -14.23
C ILE A 83 0.24 -7.98 -14.06
N MET A 84 0.85 -9.14 -13.82
CA MET A 84 0.16 -10.41 -13.66
C MET A 84 0.13 -10.81 -12.17
N PRO A 85 -0.99 -11.29 -11.62
CA PRO A 85 -1.08 -11.65 -10.20
C PRO A 85 -0.17 -12.80 -9.75
N GLU A 86 0.06 -13.78 -10.65
CA GLU A 86 0.78 -15.03 -10.33
C GLU A 86 1.83 -15.45 -11.39
N ASP A 87 2.17 -14.54 -12.33
CA ASP A 87 3.06 -14.87 -13.46
C ASP A 87 4.00 -13.69 -13.77
N GLU A 88 4.99 -13.89 -14.66
CA GLU A 88 5.88 -12.80 -15.09
C GLU A 88 5.14 -11.70 -15.84
N ASP A 89 5.46 -10.45 -15.53
CA ASP A 89 4.90 -9.26 -16.18
C ASP A 89 5.15 -9.25 -17.69
N ILE A 90 4.14 -8.82 -18.43
CA ILE A 90 4.18 -8.79 -19.90
C ILE A 90 4.54 -7.38 -20.37
N TYR A 91 5.68 -7.24 -21.05
CA TYR A 91 6.10 -5.98 -21.67
C TYR A 91 5.21 -5.60 -22.83
N VAL A 92 4.77 -4.34 -22.89
CA VAL A 92 3.94 -3.78 -23.96
C VAL A 92 4.62 -2.54 -24.55
N ALA A 93 5.03 -2.61 -25.80
CA ALA A 93 5.56 -1.46 -26.53
C ALA A 93 4.45 -0.41 -26.79
N GLU A 94 4.82 0.86 -26.96
CA GLU A 94 3.84 1.95 -27.16
C GLU A 94 2.87 1.65 -28.32
N GLN A 95 3.37 1.12 -29.41
CA GLN A 95 2.57 0.75 -30.59
C GLN A 95 1.60 -0.42 -30.36
N ASN A 96 1.79 -1.18 -29.26
CA ASN A 96 1.04 -2.38 -28.89
C ASN A 96 0.05 -2.13 -27.75
N LYS A 97 0.05 -0.91 -27.15
CA LYS A 97 -0.85 -0.58 -26.04
C LYS A 97 -2.30 -0.29 -26.46
N GLY A 98 -2.52 -0.04 -27.75
CA GLY A 98 -3.85 0.33 -28.26
C GLY A 98 -4.37 1.61 -27.59
N THR A 99 -5.56 1.51 -26.99
CA THR A 99 -6.23 2.61 -26.29
C THR A 99 -6.04 2.56 -24.77
N ALA A 100 -5.23 1.62 -24.25
CA ALA A 100 -5.02 1.45 -22.83
C ALA A 100 -4.30 2.64 -22.21
N MET A 101 -4.76 3.03 -21.03
CA MET A 101 -4.18 4.05 -20.16
C MET A 101 -3.67 3.42 -18.88
N HIS A 102 -2.83 4.15 -18.16
CA HIS A 102 -2.24 3.66 -16.91
C HIS A 102 -3.32 3.15 -15.94
N ASN A 103 -3.10 1.99 -15.32
CA ASN A 103 -4.00 1.27 -14.41
C ASN A 103 -5.25 0.62 -15.04
N ASP A 104 -5.49 0.72 -16.35
CA ASP A 104 -6.60 0.00 -16.98
C ASP A 104 -6.44 -1.52 -16.80
N LYS A 105 -7.55 -2.21 -16.52
CA LYS A 105 -7.60 -3.68 -16.61
C LYS A 105 -7.74 -4.07 -18.08
N VAL A 106 -6.80 -4.86 -18.55
CA VAL A 106 -6.68 -5.16 -19.99
C VAL A 106 -6.58 -6.66 -20.24
N ARG A 107 -6.97 -7.04 -21.46
CA ARG A 107 -6.65 -8.34 -22.03
C ARG A 107 -5.46 -8.19 -22.97
N VAL A 108 -4.39 -8.92 -22.66
CA VAL A 108 -3.11 -8.89 -23.39
C VAL A 108 -2.87 -10.25 -24.07
N ARG A 109 -2.44 -10.21 -25.32
CA ARG A 109 -2.02 -11.36 -26.08
C ARG A 109 -0.50 -11.40 -26.14
N VAL A 110 0.10 -12.53 -25.73
CA VAL A 110 1.54 -12.72 -25.81
C VAL A 110 1.95 -12.94 -27.26
N ILE A 111 3.01 -12.24 -27.68
CA ILE A 111 3.61 -12.38 -29.01
C ILE A 111 5.06 -12.88 -28.90
N PRO A 112 5.56 -13.63 -29.92
CA PRO A 112 6.95 -14.05 -29.95
C PRO A 112 7.88 -12.83 -29.94
N SER A 113 8.71 -12.69 -28.89
CA SER A 113 9.67 -11.59 -28.82
C SER A 113 10.91 -11.90 -29.67
N ASN A 114 11.18 -11.08 -30.68
CA ASN A 114 12.39 -11.17 -31.50
C ASN A 114 13.61 -10.47 -30.88
N TYR A 115 13.45 -9.75 -29.76
CA TYR A 115 14.47 -8.83 -29.24
C TYR A 115 15.08 -9.20 -27.88
N THR A 116 14.45 -10.05 -27.08
CA THR A 116 15.02 -10.46 -25.79
C THR A 116 14.64 -11.90 -25.44
N LYS A 117 15.64 -12.76 -25.21
CA LYS A 117 15.49 -14.18 -24.91
C LYS A 117 14.72 -14.50 -23.60
N HIS A 118 14.30 -13.50 -22.82
CA HIS A 118 13.77 -13.70 -21.47
C HIS A 118 12.65 -12.73 -21.05
N LYS A 119 11.94 -12.04 -21.99
CA LYS A 119 10.78 -11.21 -21.62
C LYS A 119 9.61 -11.55 -22.52
N ARG A 120 8.48 -11.85 -21.90
CA ARG A 120 7.19 -11.92 -22.59
C ARG A 120 6.87 -10.54 -23.14
N GLU A 121 6.58 -10.42 -24.43
CA GLU A 121 6.07 -9.22 -25.08
C GLU A 121 4.61 -9.44 -25.46
N GLY A 122 3.77 -8.42 -25.30
CA GLY A 122 2.34 -8.53 -25.59
C GLY A 122 1.76 -7.37 -26.38
N ILE A 123 0.58 -7.62 -26.92
CA ILE A 123 -0.28 -6.63 -27.55
C ILE A 123 -1.58 -6.58 -26.74
N ILE A 124 -2.00 -5.38 -26.31
CA ILE A 124 -3.28 -5.19 -25.66
C ILE A 124 -4.37 -5.36 -26.73
N VAL A 125 -5.21 -6.38 -26.53
CA VAL A 125 -6.30 -6.72 -27.45
C VAL A 125 -7.55 -5.90 -27.14
N ASP A 126 -7.81 -5.74 -25.83
CA ASP A 126 -9.02 -5.06 -25.35
C ASP A 126 -8.77 -4.42 -23.97
N VAL A 127 -9.54 -3.40 -23.65
CA VAL A 127 -9.58 -2.79 -22.32
C VAL A 127 -10.89 -3.24 -21.66
N ILE A 128 -10.74 -4.08 -20.64
CA ILE A 128 -11.87 -4.69 -19.92
C ILE A 128 -12.54 -3.68 -19.01
N GLU A 129 -11.71 -2.92 -18.27
CA GLU A 129 -12.17 -1.92 -17.31
C GLU A 129 -11.26 -0.69 -17.36
N ARG A 130 -11.88 0.49 -17.36
CA ARG A 130 -11.18 1.78 -17.34
C ARG A 130 -10.93 2.23 -15.90
N ALA A 131 -9.66 2.44 -15.54
CA ALA A 131 -9.30 2.94 -14.22
C ALA A 131 -9.50 4.46 -14.08
N ASN A 132 -9.35 5.21 -15.16
CA ASN A 132 -9.21 6.66 -15.14
C ASN A 132 -10.42 7.36 -15.79
N GLU A 133 -11.61 7.25 -15.19
CA GLU A 133 -12.78 8.02 -15.66
C GLU A 133 -12.59 9.53 -15.49
N THR A 134 -11.91 9.93 -14.42
CA THR A 134 -11.54 11.31 -14.09
C THR A 134 -10.04 11.42 -13.92
N ILE A 135 -9.46 12.54 -14.36
CA ILE A 135 -8.01 12.81 -14.31
C ILE A 135 -7.78 14.22 -13.80
N VAL A 136 -6.83 14.37 -12.88
CA VAL A 136 -6.33 15.67 -12.44
C VAL A 136 -5.23 16.13 -13.39
N GLY A 137 -5.24 17.41 -13.74
CA GLY A 137 -4.22 17.98 -14.59
C GLY A 137 -4.28 19.51 -14.68
N THR A 138 -3.34 20.05 -15.43
CA THR A 138 -3.25 21.49 -15.68
C THR A 138 -3.93 21.83 -16.99
N TYR A 139 -4.90 22.74 -16.95
CA TYR A 139 -5.59 23.21 -18.14
C TYR A 139 -4.77 24.25 -18.90
N ASP A 140 -4.52 23.97 -20.19
CA ASP A 140 -3.90 24.89 -21.15
C ASP A 140 -4.91 25.29 -22.23
N ARG A 141 -5.29 26.58 -22.21
CA ARG A 141 -6.28 27.15 -23.12
C ARG A 141 -5.64 27.64 -24.42
N GLN A 142 -6.18 27.20 -25.54
CA GLN A 142 -5.87 27.70 -26.87
C GLN A 142 -7.03 28.57 -27.41
N GLN A 143 -6.90 29.16 -28.61
CA GLN A 143 -7.90 30.06 -29.17
C GLN A 143 -9.30 29.42 -29.35
N HIS A 144 -9.36 28.15 -29.81
CA HIS A 144 -10.61 27.47 -30.16
C HIS A 144 -10.89 26.18 -29.36
N PHE A 145 -9.94 25.75 -28.53
CA PHE A 145 -10.00 24.54 -27.71
C PHE A 145 -9.05 24.67 -26.54
N GLY A 146 -8.96 23.64 -25.72
CA GLY A 146 -7.92 23.53 -24.69
C GLY A 146 -7.47 22.11 -24.53
N PHE A 147 -6.39 21.93 -23.79
CA PHE A 147 -5.90 20.64 -23.34
C PHE A 147 -5.81 20.61 -21.82
N VAL A 148 -6.07 19.45 -21.23
CA VAL A 148 -5.67 19.15 -19.87
C VAL A 148 -4.45 18.25 -19.93
N ILE A 149 -3.32 18.74 -19.38
CA ILE A 149 -2.07 18.02 -19.26
C ILE A 149 -2.15 17.26 -17.92
N PRO A 150 -2.22 15.92 -17.93
CA PRO A 150 -2.31 15.14 -16.69
C PRO A 150 -1.11 15.37 -15.76
N ASP A 151 -1.34 15.45 -14.46
CA ASP A 151 -0.28 15.53 -13.46
C ASP A 151 0.48 14.18 -13.35
N ASP A 152 -0.23 13.08 -13.59
CA ASP A 152 0.40 11.76 -13.69
C ASP A 152 0.98 11.53 -15.10
N GLU A 153 2.28 11.68 -15.25
CA GLU A 153 3.02 11.48 -16.51
C GLU A 153 2.79 10.08 -17.12
N ARG A 154 2.37 9.08 -16.31
CA ARG A 154 2.11 7.70 -16.76
C ARG A 154 0.86 7.58 -17.63
N ILE A 155 -0.05 8.54 -17.55
CA ILE A 155 -1.21 8.66 -18.46
C ILE A 155 -0.74 8.83 -19.92
N GLY A 156 0.36 9.56 -20.12
CA GLY A 156 1.11 9.61 -21.39
C GLY A 156 0.44 10.37 -22.53
N THR A 157 -0.73 10.99 -22.33
CA THR A 157 -1.44 11.76 -23.37
C THR A 157 -2.26 12.91 -22.77
N ASP A 158 -2.27 14.06 -23.44
CA ASP A 158 -3.10 15.19 -23.06
C ASP A 158 -4.57 14.92 -23.44
N ILE A 159 -5.49 15.53 -22.70
CA ILE A 159 -6.93 15.36 -22.90
C ILE A 159 -7.47 16.61 -23.59
N PHE A 160 -8.10 16.44 -24.75
CA PHE A 160 -8.74 17.52 -25.48
C PHE A 160 -10.03 17.95 -24.78
N VAL A 161 -10.22 19.27 -24.63
CA VAL A 161 -11.44 19.87 -24.04
C VAL A 161 -11.98 20.96 -24.94
N ASP A 162 -13.24 20.83 -25.36
CA ASP A 162 -13.95 21.87 -26.10
C ASP A 162 -14.22 23.08 -25.16
N LEU A 163 -14.11 24.31 -25.65
CA LEU A 163 -14.30 25.55 -24.85
C LEU A 163 -15.64 25.61 -24.09
N LYS A 164 -16.69 24.99 -24.62
CA LYS A 164 -18.00 24.91 -23.93
C LYS A 164 -18.01 24.00 -22.70
N ASN A 165 -16.99 23.20 -22.55
CA ASN A 165 -16.85 22.17 -21.50
C ASN A 165 -15.77 22.52 -20.47
N THR A 166 -15.42 23.80 -20.32
CA THR A 166 -14.26 24.23 -19.51
C THR A 166 -14.63 24.80 -18.13
N LEU A 167 -15.92 24.96 -17.81
CA LEU A 167 -16.38 25.68 -16.60
C LEU A 167 -15.70 27.05 -16.42
N ASP A 168 -15.41 27.75 -17.53
CA ASP A 168 -14.68 29.02 -17.57
C ASP A 168 -13.25 28.98 -16.93
N ALA A 169 -12.63 27.81 -16.87
CA ALA A 169 -11.26 27.66 -16.40
C ALA A 169 -10.30 28.52 -17.25
N ARG A 170 -9.36 29.19 -16.57
CA ARG A 170 -8.26 29.92 -17.23
C ARG A 170 -7.05 29.00 -17.40
N SER A 171 -6.19 29.32 -18.38
CA SER A 171 -4.92 28.61 -18.55
C SER A 171 -4.11 28.63 -17.26
N GLY A 172 -3.55 27.48 -16.90
CA GLY A 172 -2.83 27.27 -15.63
C GLY A 172 -3.72 26.82 -14.45
N ALA A 173 -5.05 26.67 -14.64
CA ALA A 173 -5.91 26.09 -13.63
C ALA A 173 -5.61 24.60 -13.42
N LYS A 174 -5.53 24.16 -12.17
CA LYS A 174 -5.64 22.74 -11.80
C LYS A 174 -7.11 22.33 -11.86
N VAL A 175 -7.39 21.27 -12.62
CA VAL A 175 -8.78 20.86 -12.91
C VAL A 175 -8.94 19.36 -12.78
N LEU A 176 -10.16 18.94 -12.47
CA LEU A 176 -10.60 17.57 -12.61
C LEU A 176 -11.34 17.44 -13.95
N VAL A 177 -10.84 16.61 -14.87
CA VAL A 177 -11.45 16.35 -16.17
C VAL A 177 -12.04 14.94 -16.23
N LYS A 178 -13.30 14.82 -16.65
CA LYS A 178 -13.95 13.54 -16.90
C LYS A 178 -13.78 13.18 -18.38
N ILE A 179 -13.28 11.97 -18.63
CA ILE A 179 -13.13 11.44 -19.99
C ILE A 179 -14.51 11.13 -20.56
N THR A 180 -14.81 11.66 -21.74
CA THR A 180 -16.06 11.41 -22.49
C THR A 180 -15.85 10.56 -23.73
N LYS A 181 -14.64 10.61 -24.30
CA LYS A 181 -14.21 9.72 -25.37
C LYS A 181 -12.78 9.26 -25.13
N TRP A 182 -12.58 7.97 -25.26
CA TRP A 182 -11.26 7.34 -25.07
C TRP A 182 -10.38 7.51 -26.31
N PRO A 183 -9.05 7.35 -26.21
CA PRO A 183 -8.16 7.41 -27.37
C PRO A 183 -8.61 6.42 -28.45
N GLU A 184 -8.53 6.83 -29.73
CA GLU A 184 -8.85 5.98 -30.87
C GLU A 184 -7.83 6.20 -31.99
N GLY A 185 -6.92 5.23 -32.20
CA GLY A 185 -5.79 5.39 -33.11
C GLY A 185 -4.91 6.58 -32.69
N ASP A 186 -4.72 7.55 -33.57
CA ASP A 186 -3.92 8.76 -33.34
C ASP A 186 -4.73 9.90 -32.65
N LYS A 187 -6.02 9.70 -32.35
CA LYS A 187 -6.84 10.72 -31.71
C LYS A 187 -6.61 10.73 -30.20
N LYS A 188 -6.41 11.93 -29.66
CA LYS A 188 -6.33 12.14 -28.21
C LYS A 188 -7.70 11.88 -27.56
N PRO A 189 -7.74 11.51 -26.26
CA PRO A 189 -8.99 11.43 -25.52
C PRO A 189 -9.65 12.79 -25.44
N GLU A 190 -11.01 12.81 -25.42
CA GLU A 190 -11.81 14.02 -25.19
C GLU A 190 -12.42 13.99 -23.78
N GLY A 191 -12.51 15.15 -23.15
CA GLY A 191 -13.08 15.27 -21.80
C GLY A 191 -13.85 16.56 -21.57
N ILE A 192 -14.50 16.61 -20.40
CA ILE A 192 -15.15 17.81 -19.88
C ILE A 192 -14.55 18.12 -18.50
N ILE A 193 -14.25 19.38 -18.23
CA ILE A 193 -13.84 19.82 -16.89
C ILE A 193 -15.08 19.74 -16.00
N THR A 194 -14.97 18.96 -14.91
CA THR A 194 -16.06 18.79 -13.93
C THR A 194 -15.85 19.66 -12.70
N GLU A 195 -14.59 20.04 -12.41
CA GLU A 195 -14.25 20.86 -11.25
C GLU A 195 -12.97 21.64 -11.51
N ILE A 196 -12.92 22.89 -11.01
CA ILE A 196 -11.69 23.70 -10.93
C ILE A 196 -11.17 23.58 -9.49
N LEU A 197 -10.05 22.91 -9.32
CA LEU A 197 -9.44 22.64 -7.99
C LEU A 197 -8.75 23.87 -7.42
N GLY A 198 -8.31 24.80 -8.29
CA GLY A 198 -7.66 26.05 -7.92
C GLY A 198 -6.58 26.49 -8.88
N TYR A 199 -5.84 27.52 -8.51
CA TYR A 199 -4.73 28.10 -9.28
C TYR A 199 -3.43 28.03 -8.48
N LYS A 200 -2.30 28.04 -9.16
CA LYS A 200 -0.99 28.03 -8.52
C LYS A 200 -0.86 29.19 -7.52
N GLY A 201 -0.63 28.84 -6.25
CA GLY A 201 -0.55 29.76 -5.13
C GLY A 201 -1.80 29.79 -4.24
N ASP A 202 -2.89 29.13 -4.62
CA ASP A 202 -4.05 28.98 -3.75
C ASP A 202 -3.73 28.05 -2.57
N VAL A 203 -4.16 28.42 -1.37
CA VAL A 203 -3.95 27.66 -0.14
C VAL A 203 -4.68 26.31 -0.23
N GLY A 204 -3.95 25.21 0.03
CA GLY A 204 -4.50 23.85 0.03
C GLY A 204 -4.78 23.26 -1.34
N LEU A 205 -4.38 23.93 -2.45
CA LEU A 205 -4.50 23.38 -3.81
C LEU A 205 -3.80 22.04 -3.96
N ASP A 206 -2.62 21.92 -3.38
CA ASP A 206 -1.79 20.72 -3.39
C ASP A 206 -2.52 19.52 -2.75
N ILE A 207 -3.16 19.73 -1.62
CA ILE A 207 -3.97 18.71 -0.93
C ILE A 207 -5.24 18.38 -1.73
N ASN A 208 -5.90 19.40 -2.31
CA ASN A 208 -7.07 19.19 -3.17
C ASN A 208 -6.72 18.31 -4.38
N CYS A 209 -5.56 18.51 -5.00
CA CYS A 209 -5.10 17.66 -6.11
C CYS A 209 -4.90 16.19 -5.67
N ILE A 210 -4.33 15.96 -4.47
CA ILE A 210 -4.19 14.61 -3.91
C ILE A 210 -5.57 13.99 -3.65
N MET A 211 -6.49 14.72 -3.01
CA MET A 211 -7.87 14.23 -2.79
C MET A 211 -8.54 13.81 -4.09
N ALA A 212 -8.45 14.66 -5.13
CA ALA A 212 -9.05 14.38 -6.43
C ALA A 212 -8.40 13.15 -7.11
N ASN A 213 -7.07 12.98 -7.02
CA ASN A 213 -6.35 11.80 -7.54
C ASN A 213 -6.79 10.51 -6.86
N HIS A 214 -7.00 10.53 -5.56
CA HIS A 214 -7.50 9.39 -4.78
C HIS A 214 -9.02 9.25 -4.81
N LYS A 215 -9.73 10.09 -5.60
CA LYS A 215 -11.21 10.11 -5.73
C LYS A 215 -11.92 10.33 -4.38
N ILE A 216 -11.28 11.02 -3.45
CA ILE A 216 -11.86 11.37 -2.16
C ILE A 216 -12.85 12.52 -2.36
N PRO A 217 -14.13 12.37 -1.96
CA PRO A 217 -15.15 13.38 -2.20
C PRO A 217 -14.93 14.60 -1.30
N PHE A 218 -14.99 15.81 -1.88
CA PHE A 218 -14.84 17.08 -1.14
C PHE A 218 -16.06 17.39 -0.27
N ASN A 219 -17.25 17.10 -0.76
CA ASN A 219 -18.51 17.49 -0.13
C ASN A 219 -19.45 16.30 0.03
N PHE A 220 -20.44 16.46 0.91
CA PHE A 220 -21.56 15.54 0.98
C PHE A 220 -22.63 15.93 -0.06
N PRO A 221 -23.31 14.94 -0.68
CA PRO A 221 -24.46 15.18 -1.55
C PRO A 221 -25.60 15.94 -0.83
N ASP A 222 -26.37 16.71 -1.58
CA ASP A 222 -27.47 17.54 -1.05
C ASP A 222 -28.55 16.74 -0.32
N ASP A 223 -28.86 15.55 -0.75
CA ASP A 223 -29.83 14.64 -0.11
C ASP A 223 -29.31 14.15 1.24
N VAL A 224 -28.01 13.89 1.37
CA VAL A 224 -27.34 13.55 2.63
C VAL A 224 -27.39 14.72 3.59
N ILE A 225 -27.06 15.94 3.14
CA ILE A 225 -27.15 17.15 3.95
C ILE A 225 -28.59 17.43 4.40
N LYS A 226 -29.56 17.24 3.51
CA LYS A 226 -31.00 17.39 3.88
C LYS A 226 -31.46 16.32 4.86
N ALA A 227 -30.97 15.09 4.73
CA ALA A 227 -31.28 14.00 5.64
C ALA A 227 -30.66 14.24 7.04
N SER A 228 -29.40 14.69 7.09
CA SER A 228 -28.70 14.93 8.36
C SER A 228 -29.35 16.04 9.19
N LYS A 229 -29.90 17.08 8.56
CA LYS A 229 -30.63 18.16 9.22
C LYS A 229 -31.99 17.74 9.83
N LYS A 230 -32.50 16.55 9.49
CA LYS A 230 -33.77 16.01 10.00
C LYS A 230 -33.58 15.05 11.18
N ILE A 231 -32.37 14.73 11.51
CA ILE A 231 -32.06 13.82 12.60
C ILE A 231 -32.52 14.46 13.92
N ASP A 232 -33.24 13.69 14.72
CA ASP A 232 -33.59 14.09 16.08
C ASP A 232 -32.32 14.03 16.95
N THR A 233 -31.96 15.17 17.50
CA THR A 233 -30.77 15.32 18.36
C THR A 233 -31.12 15.26 19.84
N PHE A 234 -32.38 15.03 20.18
CA PHE A 234 -32.81 14.86 21.57
C PHE A 234 -32.61 13.39 22.01
N ILE A 235 -32.08 13.19 23.20
CA ILE A 235 -31.94 11.87 23.80
C ILE A 235 -33.23 11.54 24.57
N HIS A 236 -34.00 10.60 24.05
CA HIS A 236 -35.22 10.11 24.68
C HIS A 236 -34.89 8.98 25.65
N ASP A 237 -35.55 8.99 26.82
CA ASP A 237 -35.50 7.87 27.74
C ASP A 237 -36.13 6.62 27.08
N ASP A 238 -35.35 5.57 26.96
CA ASP A 238 -35.78 4.27 26.45
C ASP A 238 -35.53 3.20 27.53
N PRO A 239 -36.55 2.65 28.17
CA PRO A 239 -36.39 1.63 29.23
C PRO A 239 -35.77 0.32 28.73
N ALA A 240 -35.68 0.11 27.40
CA ALA A 240 -34.99 -1.03 26.84
C ALA A 240 -33.45 -0.82 26.86
N ARG A 241 -32.96 0.42 26.85
CA ARG A 241 -31.55 0.76 26.98
C ARG A 241 -31.08 0.63 28.43
N TRP A 242 -29.82 0.34 28.59
CA TRP A 242 -29.20 0.33 29.93
C TRP A 242 -28.88 1.79 30.31
N ASP A 243 -29.50 2.27 31.37
CA ASP A 243 -29.23 3.60 31.92
C ASP A 243 -27.93 3.55 32.73
N LEU A 244 -26.90 4.24 32.22
CA LEU A 244 -25.57 4.32 32.81
C LEU A 244 -25.15 5.78 33.05
N ARG A 245 -26.12 6.71 33.13
CA ARG A 245 -25.84 8.14 33.33
C ARG A 245 -25.16 8.45 34.66
N ASP A 246 -25.43 7.65 35.66
CA ASP A 246 -24.80 7.77 36.99
C ASP A 246 -23.42 7.09 37.11
N LEU A 247 -22.99 6.35 36.06
CA LEU A 247 -21.69 5.69 36.04
C LEU A 247 -20.59 6.69 35.69
N GLN A 248 -19.58 6.83 36.55
CA GLN A 248 -18.43 7.68 36.28
C GLN A 248 -17.66 7.15 35.07
N MET A 249 -17.47 8.02 34.06
CA MET A 249 -16.71 7.71 32.83
C MET A 249 -16.08 8.95 32.23
N VAL A 250 -15.06 8.74 31.43
CA VAL A 250 -14.33 9.80 30.71
C VAL A 250 -14.09 9.41 29.25
N THR A 251 -13.92 10.40 28.38
CA THR A 251 -13.24 10.23 27.09
C THR A 251 -11.78 10.65 27.22
N ILE A 252 -10.86 9.97 26.50
CA ILE A 252 -9.41 10.29 26.51
C ILE A 252 -8.91 10.26 25.07
N ASP A 253 -8.67 11.44 24.50
CA ASP A 253 -8.35 11.62 23.08
C ASP A 253 -7.24 12.65 22.85
N GLY A 254 -6.92 12.91 21.57
CA GLY A 254 -6.08 14.05 21.21
C GLY A 254 -6.75 15.39 21.51
N GLU A 255 -5.95 16.44 21.72
CA GLU A 255 -6.46 17.79 22.02
C GLU A 255 -7.37 18.31 20.89
N ASP A 256 -7.08 17.94 19.64
CA ASP A 256 -7.79 18.40 18.42
C ASP A 256 -8.97 17.52 18.01
N ALA A 257 -9.19 16.36 18.68
CA ALA A 257 -10.27 15.42 18.33
C ALA A 257 -11.65 16.03 18.53
N LYS A 258 -12.56 15.80 17.58
CA LYS A 258 -13.96 16.26 17.64
C LYS A 258 -14.96 15.12 17.58
N ASP A 259 -14.57 14.01 16.99
CA ASP A 259 -15.33 12.79 16.76
C ASP A 259 -15.00 11.74 17.83
N LEU A 260 -15.48 11.99 19.06
CA LEU A 260 -15.21 11.15 20.22
C LEU A 260 -16.06 9.87 20.13
N ASP A 261 -15.46 8.79 19.61
CA ASP A 261 -16.12 7.50 19.40
C ASP A 261 -16.33 6.74 20.71
N ASP A 262 -15.41 6.86 21.69
CA ASP A 262 -15.34 6.01 22.86
C ASP A 262 -15.22 6.74 24.19
N ALA A 263 -15.88 6.20 25.21
CA ALA A 263 -15.71 6.55 26.61
C ALA A 263 -15.39 5.29 27.40
N VAL A 264 -14.62 5.44 28.49
CA VAL A 264 -14.17 4.33 29.34
C VAL A 264 -14.56 4.57 30.81
N SER A 265 -14.91 3.47 31.49
CA SER A 265 -15.12 3.41 32.93
C SER A 265 -14.39 2.21 33.52
N GLY A 266 -13.86 2.32 34.72
CA GLY A 266 -13.13 1.25 35.36
C GLY A 266 -13.21 1.29 36.86
N ARG A 267 -13.35 0.10 37.48
CA ARG A 267 -13.29 -0.03 38.95
C ARG A 267 -12.83 -1.40 39.38
N LYS A 268 -12.21 -1.48 40.54
CA LYS A 268 -11.87 -2.74 41.19
C LYS A 268 -13.09 -3.33 41.89
N LEU A 269 -13.33 -4.60 41.69
CA LEU A 269 -14.45 -5.35 42.32
C LEU A 269 -14.05 -5.96 43.68
N PRO A 270 -15.03 -6.25 44.57
CA PRO A 270 -14.75 -6.87 45.87
C PRO A 270 -14.05 -8.23 45.77
N ASN A 271 -14.24 -8.99 44.69
CA ASN A 271 -13.59 -10.27 44.45
C ASN A 271 -12.14 -10.16 43.98
N GLY A 272 -11.63 -8.93 43.81
CA GLY A 272 -10.27 -8.62 43.36
C GLY A 272 -10.11 -8.56 41.87
N ASN A 273 -11.13 -8.85 41.04
CA ASN A 273 -11.20 -8.60 39.62
C ASN A 273 -11.43 -7.10 39.34
N TYR A 274 -11.37 -6.74 38.08
CA TYR A 274 -11.70 -5.38 37.61
C TYR A 274 -12.93 -5.42 36.74
N GLU A 275 -13.78 -4.40 36.85
CA GLU A 275 -14.84 -4.12 35.88
C GLU A 275 -14.38 -3.02 34.95
N LEU A 276 -14.34 -3.30 33.63
CA LEU A 276 -14.03 -2.36 32.57
C LEU A 276 -15.29 -2.14 31.73
N GLY A 277 -15.71 -0.90 31.61
CA GLY A 277 -16.74 -0.47 30.67
C GLY A 277 -16.11 0.24 29.49
N VAL A 278 -16.46 -0.22 28.28
CA VAL A 278 -16.14 0.45 27.01
C VAL A 278 -17.46 0.84 26.36
N HIS A 279 -17.67 2.14 26.21
CA HIS A 279 -18.92 2.74 25.78
C HIS A 279 -18.68 3.43 24.43
N ILE A 280 -19.27 2.89 23.36
CA ILE A 280 -19.04 3.35 21.98
C ILE A 280 -20.27 4.08 21.47
N ALA A 281 -20.09 5.20 20.80
CA ALA A 281 -21.17 5.98 20.18
C ALA A 281 -22.13 5.07 19.38
N ASP A 282 -23.43 5.11 19.66
CA ASP A 282 -24.42 4.28 18.96
C ASP A 282 -24.83 4.93 17.63
N VAL A 283 -23.88 5.01 16.69
CA VAL A 283 -24.07 5.60 15.34
C VAL A 283 -25.19 4.87 14.59
N SER A 284 -25.34 3.56 14.80
CA SER A 284 -26.36 2.75 14.15
C SER A 284 -27.80 3.10 14.55
N HIS A 285 -27.98 3.91 15.61
CA HIS A 285 -29.27 4.49 15.96
C HIS A 285 -29.71 5.58 14.97
N TYR A 286 -28.77 6.41 14.53
CA TYR A 286 -29.01 7.58 13.68
C TYR A 286 -28.83 7.26 12.18
N VAL A 287 -27.87 6.42 11.85
CA VAL A 287 -27.56 6.05 10.46
C VAL A 287 -28.35 4.80 10.08
N VAL A 288 -29.56 5.04 9.58
CA VAL A 288 -30.50 3.97 9.20
C VAL A 288 -30.02 3.29 7.91
N SER A 289 -29.90 1.96 7.98
CA SER A 289 -29.45 1.12 6.88
C SER A 289 -30.24 1.35 5.58
N GLY A 290 -29.52 1.53 4.46
CA GLY A 290 -30.08 1.75 3.11
C GLY A 290 -30.60 3.15 2.83
N GLN A 291 -30.56 4.08 3.78
CA GLN A 291 -30.90 5.49 3.56
C GLN A 291 -29.72 6.32 3.04
N ALA A 292 -29.96 7.58 2.65
CA ALA A 292 -28.99 8.46 2.02
C ALA A 292 -27.65 8.56 2.80
N ILE A 293 -27.71 8.77 4.12
CA ILE A 293 -26.51 8.89 4.97
C ILE A 293 -25.74 7.56 5.01
N ASP A 294 -26.44 6.43 5.13
CA ASP A 294 -25.80 5.10 5.13
C ASP A 294 -25.15 4.78 3.79
N ASN A 295 -25.83 5.08 2.69
CA ASN A 295 -25.28 4.83 1.35
C ASN A 295 -24.02 5.67 1.09
N GLU A 296 -23.97 6.91 1.56
CA GLU A 296 -22.77 7.75 1.47
C GLU A 296 -21.68 7.27 2.42
N ALA A 297 -22.02 6.88 3.67
CA ALA A 297 -21.06 6.29 4.60
C ALA A 297 -20.44 4.99 4.05
N TYR A 298 -21.24 4.12 3.46
CA TYR A 298 -20.78 2.93 2.74
C TYR A 298 -19.81 3.30 1.62
N LYS A 299 -20.18 4.25 0.76
CA LYS A 299 -19.35 4.70 -0.37
C LYS A 299 -18.01 5.25 0.09
N ARG A 300 -17.96 6.02 1.19
CA ARG A 300 -16.72 6.55 1.78
C ARG A 300 -15.92 5.46 2.48
N GLY A 301 -16.57 4.49 3.10
CA GLY A 301 -15.99 3.35 3.83
C GLY A 301 -15.25 3.73 5.12
N THR A 302 -14.57 4.87 5.14
CA THR A 302 -13.82 5.40 6.29
C THR A 302 -13.69 6.92 6.21
N SER A 303 -13.44 7.58 7.34
CA SER A 303 -12.92 8.95 7.37
C SER A 303 -11.47 8.98 6.90
N VAL A 304 -11.05 10.08 6.25
CA VAL A 304 -9.68 10.26 5.74
C VAL A 304 -9.02 11.40 6.50
N TYR A 305 -7.88 11.12 7.15
CA TYR A 305 -7.13 12.05 7.98
C TYR A 305 -5.93 12.59 7.20
N LEU A 306 -6.12 13.69 6.48
CA LEU A 306 -5.06 14.35 5.74
C LEU A 306 -4.21 15.23 6.68
N VAL A 307 -3.07 15.66 6.20
CA VAL A 307 -2.11 16.44 7.02
C VAL A 307 -2.66 17.76 7.56
N ASP A 308 -3.63 18.38 6.86
CA ASP A 308 -4.22 19.68 7.18
C ASP A 308 -5.71 19.62 7.56
N ARG A 309 -6.41 18.52 7.23
CA ARG A 309 -7.87 18.41 7.44
C ARG A 309 -8.33 16.95 7.54
N VAL A 310 -9.55 16.78 8.04
CA VAL A 310 -10.25 15.49 8.05
C VAL A 310 -11.39 15.54 7.04
N VAL A 311 -11.51 14.52 6.20
CA VAL A 311 -12.68 14.27 5.36
C VAL A 311 -13.52 13.19 6.03
N PRO A 312 -14.62 13.56 6.71
CA PRO A 312 -15.34 12.64 7.57
C PRO A 312 -16.20 11.65 6.76
N MET A 313 -16.39 10.44 7.30
CA MET A 313 -17.32 9.44 6.76
C MET A 313 -18.77 9.88 6.90
N LEU A 314 -19.11 10.56 7.97
CA LEU A 314 -20.45 11.06 8.31
C LEU A 314 -20.47 12.59 8.32
N PRO A 315 -21.65 13.24 8.02
CA PRO A 315 -21.81 14.68 8.18
C PRO A 315 -21.48 15.15 9.61
N GLU A 316 -20.88 16.35 9.73
CA GLU A 316 -20.40 16.90 11.03
C GLU A 316 -21.47 16.98 12.12
N VAL A 317 -22.75 17.18 11.76
CA VAL A 317 -23.85 17.16 12.72
C VAL A 317 -23.97 15.80 13.44
N LEU A 318 -23.49 14.73 12.79
CA LEU A 318 -23.37 13.39 13.37
C LEU A 318 -21.99 13.21 13.99
N SER A 319 -20.93 13.30 13.21
CA SER A 319 -19.58 12.93 13.64
C SER A 319 -19.06 13.79 14.80
N ASN A 320 -19.27 15.09 14.76
CA ASN A 320 -18.80 16.03 15.82
C ASN A 320 -19.93 16.43 16.78
N GLY A 321 -21.19 16.12 16.41
CA GLY A 321 -22.40 16.50 17.15
C GLY A 321 -22.96 15.35 17.95
N ILE A 322 -24.17 14.85 17.53
CA ILE A 322 -24.98 13.93 18.34
C ILE A 322 -24.33 12.54 18.59
N CYS A 323 -23.46 12.07 17.67
CA CYS A 323 -22.75 10.82 17.89
C CYS A 323 -21.51 11.00 18.77
N SER A 324 -20.83 12.15 18.71
CA SER A 324 -19.65 12.42 19.53
C SER A 324 -20.00 12.38 21.03
N LEU A 325 -19.24 11.62 21.81
CA LEU A 325 -19.45 11.45 23.25
C LEU A 325 -18.92 12.65 24.03
N ASN A 326 -19.52 13.82 23.76
CA ASN A 326 -19.15 15.08 24.42
C ASN A 326 -19.44 15.02 25.92
N ALA A 327 -18.55 15.63 26.72
CA ALA A 327 -18.72 15.70 28.16
C ALA A 327 -19.95 16.56 28.55
N HIS A 328 -20.58 16.16 29.63
CA HIS A 328 -21.76 16.80 30.24
C HIS A 328 -23.04 16.78 29.37
N GLU A 329 -23.10 15.81 28.44
CA GLU A 329 -24.27 15.59 27.60
C GLU A 329 -24.65 14.12 27.60
N ASP A 330 -25.97 13.87 27.61
CA ASP A 330 -26.47 12.50 27.45
C ASP A 330 -26.25 12.01 26.03
N ARG A 331 -25.85 10.74 25.87
CA ARG A 331 -25.60 10.12 24.56
C ARG A 331 -26.11 8.69 24.51
N TYR A 332 -26.54 8.27 23.32
CA TYR A 332 -26.74 6.85 23.04
C TYR A 332 -25.41 6.17 22.77
N ALA A 333 -25.18 5.06 23.47
CA ALA A 333 -23.99 4.25 23.30
C ALA A 333 -24.35 2.76 23.15
N MET A 334 -23.40 2.00 22.61
CA MET A 334 -23.30 0.56 22.67
C MET A 334 -22.22 0.22 23.70
N THR A 335 -22.63 -0.30 24.83
CA THR A 335 -21.72 -0.58 25.95
C THR A 335 -21.30 -2.04 25.95
N CYS A 336 -19.97 -2.28 26.04
CA CYS A 336 -19.38 -3.57 26.39
C CYS A 336 -18.79 -3.48 27.79
N MET A 337 -19.50 -4.07 28.78
CA MET A 337 -19.05 -4.16 30.16
C MET A 337 -18.41 -5.52 30.39
N MET A 338 -17.18 -5.54 30.90
CA MET A 338 -16.34 -6.75 31.04
C MET A 338 -15.82 -6.88 32.47
N GLU A 339 -15.86 -8.07 33.02
CA GLU A 339 -15.13 -8.43 34.23
C GLU A 339 -13.81 -9.11 33.85
N ILE A 340 -12.71 -8.55 34.29
CA ILE A 340 -11.34 -8.96 33.95
C ILE A 340 -10.63 -9.46 35.21
N ASP A 341 -10.11 -10.68 35.14
CA ASP A 341 -9.33 -11.25 36.25
C ASP A 341 -7.87 -10.73 36.27
N LYS A 342 -7.14 -11.10 37.28
CA LYS A 342 -5.74 -10.74 37.51
C LYS A 342 -4.78 -11.19 36.39
N ASP A 343 -5.18 -12.15 35.60
CA ASP A 343 -4.39 -12.68 34.49
C ASP A 343 -4.76 -12.04 33.14
N GLY A 344 -5.75 -11.12 33.13
CA GLY A 344 -6.20 -10.39 31.97
C GLY A 344 -7.28 -11.12 31.18
N LYS A 345 -7.87 -12.18 31.70
CA LYS A 345 -8.94 -12.92 31.04
C LYS A 345 -10.29 -12.27 31.35
N VAL A 346 -11.10 -12.07 30.32
CA VAL A 346 -12.51 -11.70 30.46
C VAL A 346 -13.28 -12.93 30.97
N VAL A 347 -13.73 -12.88 32.21
CA VAL A 347 -14.47 -13.96 32.87
C VAL A 347 -15.97 -13.82 32.73
N ASN A 348 -16.47 -12.61 32.56
CA ASN A 348 -17.86 -12.29 32.29
C ASN A 348 -17.96 -11.02 31.46
N TYR A 349 -18.98 -10.89 30.62
CA TYR A 349 -19.24 -9.66 29.88
C TYR A 349 -20.73 -9.48 29.57
N ARG A 350 -21.11 -8.23 29.29
CA ARG A 350 -22.44 -7.84 28.84
C ARG A 350 -22.34 -6.77 27.79
N ILE A 351 -22.98 -6.98 26.64
CA ILE A 351 -23.07 -6.02 25.55
C ILE A 351 -24.52 -5.56 25.41
N ARG A 352 -24.76 -4.23 25.48
CA ARG A 352 -26.12 -3.67 25.34
C ARG A 352 -26.09 -2.21 24.84
N PRO A 353 -27.13 -1.79 24.10
CA PRO A 353 -27.41 -0.37 23.91
C PRO A 353 -27.69 0.30 25.27
N SER A 354 -27.13 1.49 25.46
CA SER A 354 -27.18 2.25 26.71
C SER A 354 -27.46 3.74 26.47
N ILE A 355 -27.76 4.45 27.55
CA ILE A 355 -27.72 5.89 27.65
C ILE A 355 -26.62 6.20 28.65
N ILE A 356 -25.69 7.06 28.26
CA ILE A 356 -24.51 7.43 29.05
C ILE A 356 -24.42 8.95 29.23
N HIS A 357 -23.70 9.35 30.25
CA HIS A 357 -23.33 10.74 30.52
C HIS A 357 -21.84 10.83 30.82
N VAL A 358 -21.05 11.39 29.89
CA VAL A 358 -19.61 11.51 30.06
C VAL A 358 -19.32 12.62 31.07
N GLY A 359 -18.64 12.28 32.15
CA GLY A 359 -18.35 13.23 33.21
C GLY A 359 -17.24 14.25 32.85
N ARG A 360 -16.24 13.82 32.07
CA ARG A 360 -15.13 14.69 31.62
C ARG A 360 -14.51 14.22 30.33
N ARG A 361 -14.15 15.17 29.48
CA ARG A 361 -13.22 14.96 28.35
C ARG A 361 -11.78 15.19 28.83
N CYS A 362 -10.90 14.24 28.63
CA CYS A 362 -9.48 14.33 28.94
C CYS A 362 -8.65 14.28 27.66
N SER A 363 -7.47 14.90 27.66
CA SER A 363 -6.47 14.66 26.64
C SER A 363 -5.45 13.60 27.10
N TYR A 364 -4.82 12.89 26.16
CA TYR A 364 -3.73 11.93 26.46
C TYR A 364 -2.65 12.60 27.32
N LYS A 365 -2.30 13.83 26.98
CA LYS A 365 -1.27 14.62 27.69
C LYS A 365 -1.65 14.95 29.14
N GLU A 366 -2.93 15.28 29.41
CA GLU A 366 -3.42 15.51 30.76
C GLU A 366 -3.38 14.24 31.60
N VAL A 367 -3.88 13.13 31.05
CA VAL A 367 -3.89 11.83 31.73
C VAL A 367 -2.47 11.36 32.02
N TYR A 368 -1.54 11.49 31.07
CA TYR A 368 -0.13 11.18 31.28
C TYR A 368 0.47 12.00 32.44
N LYS A 369 0.26 13.32 32.44
CA LYS A 369 0.75 14.19 33.52
C LYS A 369 0.15 13.87 34.88
N ALA A 370 -1.15 13.52 34.89
CA ALA A 370 -1.84 13.17 36.14
C ALA A 370 -1.33 11.86 36.73
N LEU A 371 -1.10 10.82 35.91
CA LEU A 371 -0.73 9.48 36.37
C LEU A 371 0.78 9.29 36.59
N GLU A 372 1.62 9.93 35.78
CA GLU A 372 3.08 9.74 35.83
C GLU A 372 3.82 10.91 36.52
N GLU A 373 3.36 12.15 36.30
CA GLU A 373 4.01 13.36 36.85
C GLU A 373 3.31 13.88 38.12
N ASN A 374 2.17 13.28 38.49
CA ASN A 374 1.33 13.72 39.60
C ASN A 374 0.86 15.19 39.52
N ILE A 375 0.71 15.68 38.27
CA ILE A 375 0.17 17.01 37.96
C ILE A 375 -1.32 16.87 37.66
N ILE A 376 -2.16 17.04 38.68
CA ILE A 376 -3.58 16.72 38.62
C ILE A 376 -4.39 18.02 38.54
N PRO A 377 -5.09 18.33 37.44
CA PRO A 377 -6.07 19.40 37.37
C PRO A 377 -7.17 19.25 38.42
N HIS A 378 -7.71 20.37 38.95
CA HIS A 378 -8.71 20.34 40.00
C HIS A 378 -9.97 19.54 39.62
N ASP A 379 -10.42 19.70 38.37
CA ASP A 379 -11.59 19.02 37.79
C ASP A 379 -11.35 17.56 37.39
N LEU A 380 -10.10 17.07 37.50
CA LEU A 380 -9.73 15.67 37.29
C LEU A 380 -9.63 14.88 38.61
N GLN A 381 -9.60 15.55 39.77
CA GLN A 381 -9.33 14.90 41.05
C GLN A 381 -10.35 13.80 41.39
N ASP A 382 -11.62 14.02 41.12
CA ASP A 382 -12.68 13.06 41.40
C ASP A 382 -12.60 11.81 40.49
N PHE A 383 -11.93 11.90 39.37
CA PHE A 383 -11.73 10.80 38.41
C PHE A 383 -10.45 10.00 38.64
N MET A 384 -9.54 10.48 39.49
CA MET A 384 -8.25 9.83 39.74
C MET A 384 -8.35 8.37 40.19
N PRO A 385 -9.24 7.99 41.14
CA PRO A 385 -9.38 6.58 41.52
C PRO A 385 -9.70 5.67 40.32
N MET A 386 -10.62 6.10 39.44
CA MET A 386 -11.00 5.36 38.23
C MET A 386 -9.81 5.31 37.25
N LEU A 387 -9.08 6.40 37.03
CA LEU A 387 -7.92 6.45 36.14
C LEU A 387 -6.79 5.52 36.62
N HIS A 388 -6.57 5.42 37.93
CA HIS A 388 -5.63 4.46 38.51
C HIS A 388 -6.07 2.99 38.27
N ASP A 389 -7.37 2.69 38.45
CA ASP A 389 -7.89 1.36 38.14
C ASP A 389 -7.78 1.02 36.65
N LEU A 390 -8.07 1.97 35.74
CA LEU A 390 -7.87 1.82 34.31
C LEU A 390 -6.40 1.60 33.94
N ALA A 391 -5.47 2.31 34.58
CA ALA A 391 -4.04 2.10 34.36
C ALA A 391 -3.57 0.72 34.80
N GLU A 392 -4.11 0.18 35.91
CA GLU A 392 -3.81 -1.19 36.35
C GLU A 392 -4.43 -2.25 35.40
N ILE A 393 -5.67 -2.03 34.93
CA ILE A 393 -6.32 -2.87 33.89
C ILE A 393 -5.42 -2.91 32.65
N SER A 394 -4.98 -1.76 32.14
CA SER A 394 -4.10 -1.67 30.98
C SER A 394 -2.81 -2.48 31.16
N LYS A 395 -2.15 -2.38 32.30
CA LYS A 395 -0.94 -3.16 32.62
C LYS A 395 -1.20 -4.67 32.66
N ILE A 396 -2.36 -5.08 33.19
CA ILE A 396 -2.78 -6.49 33.21
C ILE A 396 -3.01 -7.02 31.79
N LEU A 397 -3.76 -6.27 30.97
CA LEU A 397 -4.07 -6.63 29.59
C LEU A 397 -2.81 -6.68 28.70
N ASN A 398 -1.92 -5.69 28.82
CA ASN A 398 -0.66 -5.69 28.10
C ASN A 398 0.21 -6.91 28.45
N ARG A 399 0.31 -7.25 29.76
CA ARG A 399 1.02 -8.48 30.19
C ARG A 399 0.38 -9.74 29.59
N MET A 400 -0.94 -9.81 29.54
CA MET A 400 -1.66 -10.96 28.97
C MET A 400 -1.35 -11.06 27.44
N ARG A 401 -1.46 -9.96 26.70
CA ARG A 401 -1.15 -9.93 25.26
C ARG A 401 0.30 -10.33 24.97
N ARG A 402 1.26 -9.78 25.71
CA ARG A 402 2.68 -10.18 25.59
C ARG A 402 2.89 -11.65 25.88
N ARG A 403 2.27 -12.21 26.94
CA ARG A 403 2.33 -13.64 27.22
C ARG A 403 1.72 -14.51 26.11
N ARG A 404 0.72 -14.00 25.43
CA ARG A 404 0.08 -14.67 24.27
C ARG A 404 0.98 -14.64 23.01
N GLY A 405 1.88 -13.69 22.90
CA GLY A 405 2.81 -13.54 21.79
C GLY A 405 2.48 -12.37 20.86
N ALA A 406 1.62 -11.43 21.28
CA ALA A 406 1.33 -10.25 20.49
C ALA A 406 2.60 -9.46 20.18
N LEU A 407 2.73 -9.01 18.94
CA LEU A 407 3.86 -8.22 18.48
C LEU A 407 3.53 -6.75 18.75
N ASP A 408 4.46 -6.08 19.42
CA ASP A 408 4.37 -4.65 19.71
C ASP A 408 5.59 -3.98 19.08
N PHE A 409 5.36 -3.18 18.03
CA PHE A 409 6.37 -2.43 17.32
C PHE A 409 6.33 -0.98 17.82
N ASP A 410 7.44 -0.47 18.26
CA ASP A 410 7.58 0.90 18.77
C ASP A 410 8.35 1.75 17.74
N PHE A 411 7.77 1.89 16.54
CA PHE A 411 8.32 2.78 15.54
C PHE A 411 7.98 4.24 15.87
N PRO A 412 8.93 5.17 15.71
CA PRO A 412 8.66 6.57 15.91
C PRO A 412 7.65 7.08 14.88
N GLU A 413 6.60 7.75 15.34
CA GLU A 413 5.67 8.50 14.49
C GLU A 413 6.08 9.97 14.45
N TYR A 414 5.90 10.60 13.28
CA TYR A 414 6.22 12.01 13.10
C TYR A 414 5.01 12.80 12.62
N LYS A 415 4.76 13.96 13.25
CA LYS A 415 3.69 14.90 12.87
C LYS A 415 4.29 16.14 12.22
N VAL A 416 3.78 16.50 11.05
CA VAL A 416 4.13 17.76 10.38
C VAL A 416 3.25 18.87 10.97
N LEU A 417 3.87 19.90 11.54
CA LEU A 417 3.18 21.09 12.02
C LEU A 417 3.11 22.10 10.88
N LEU A 418 1.92 22.57 10.59
CA LEU A 418 1.64 23.55 9.53
C LEU A 418 1.34 24.92 10.13
N ASP A 419 1.58 25.98 9.35
CA ASP A 419 1.04 27.29 9.64
C ASP A 419 -0.42 27.43 9.11
N HIS A 420 -0.99 28.64 9.24
CA HIS A 420 -2.36 28.93 8.81
C HIS A 420 -2.55 28.88 7.29
N ASP A 421 -1.48 28.98 6.50
CA ASP A 421 -1.49 28.87 5.05
C ASP A 421 -1.16 27.43 4.57
N GLY A 422 -1.02 26.48 5.50
CA GLY A 422 -0.69 25.10 5.21
C GLY A 422 0.78 24.86 4.84
N THR A 423 1.67 25.83 5.12
CA THR A 423 3.13 25.68 4.93
C THR A 423 3.73 24.89 6.09
N PRO A 424 4.60 23.91 5.82
CA PRO A 424 5.21 23.13 6.90
C PRO A 424 6.22 23.96 7.70
N LEU A 425 6.00 24.05 9.02
CA LEU A 425 6.87 24.78 9.95
C LEU A 425 7.93 23.88 10.57
N ARG A 426 7.53 22.72 11.03
CA ARG A 426 8.39 21.79 11.76
C ARG A 426 7.83 20.38 11.71
N ILE A 427 8.73 19.38 11.75
CA ILE A 427 8.38 17.98 11.94
C ILE A 427 8.76 17.59 13.36
N VAL A 428 7.81 17.05 14.10
CA VAL A 428 7.98 16.67 15.51
C VAL A 428 7.70 15.20 15.70
N LYS A 429 8.54 14.56 16.49
CA LYS A 429 8.31 13.17 16.92
C LYS A 429 7.09 13.14 17.85
N ARG A 430 6.19 12.21 17.62
CA ARG A 430 5.06 11.92 18.48
C ARG A 430 5.44 10.81 19.43
N ASP A 431 5.48 11.13 20.71
CA ASP A 431 5.74 10.13 21.74
C ASP A 431 4.44 9.39 22.10
N ARG A 432 4.46 8.08 22.02
CA ARG A 432 3.37 7.21 22.46
C ARG A 432 3.48 7.00 23.96
N THR A 433 2.64 7.69 24.71
CA THR A 433 2.68 7.69 26.18
C THR A 433 1.89 6.50 26.77
N MET A 434 1.89 6.37 28.10
CA MET A 434 1.08 5.35 28.75
C MET A 434 -0.43 5.62 28.62
N ALA A 435 -0.84 6.86 28.38
CA ALA A 435 -2.26 7.21 28.23
C ALA A 435 -2.84 6.69 26.91
N GLU A 436 -2.09 6.77 25.80
CA GLU A 436 -2.49 6.14 24.54
C GLU A 436 -2.56 4.61 24.68
N ARG A 437 -1.57 4.00 25.35
CA ARG A 437 -1.57 2.55 25.61
C ARG A 437 -2.75 2.11 26.46
N LEU A 438 -3.19 2.92 27.44
CA LEU A 438 -4.34 2.64 28.26
C LEU A 438 -5.60 2.49 27.42
N ILE A 439 -5.91 3.46 26.57
CA ILE A 439 -7.08 3.42 25.68
C ILE A 439 -6.96 2.28 24.67
N GLU A 440 -5.79 2.09 24.05
CA GLU A 440 -5.56 0.99 23.12
C GLU A 440 -5.87 -0.37 23.74
N GLU A 441 -5.38 -0.68 24.95
CA GLU A 441 -5.67 -1.96 25.61
C GLU A 441 -7.16 -2.13 25.93
N CYS A 442 -7.86 -1.05 26.31
CA CYS A 442 -9.32 -1.07 26.50
C CYS A 442 -10.06 -1.37 25.19
N MET A 443 -9.64 -0.73 24.08
CA MET A 443 -10.25 -0.93 22.75
C MET A 443 -9.97 -2.33 22.21
N LEU A 444 -8.75 -2.83 22.36
CA LEU A 444 -8.36 -4.18 21.91
C LEU A 444 -9.18 -5.27 22.60
N ILE A 445 -9.33 -5.21 23.94
CA ILE A 445 -10.09 -6.23 24.67
C ILE A 445 -11.59 -6.16 24.37
N ALA A 446 -12.15 -4.97 24.15
CA ALA A 446 -13.53 -4.80 23.73
C ALA A 446 -13.77 -5.39 22.33
N ASN A 447 -12.87 -5.10 21.37
CA ASN A 447 -12.92 -5.65 20.03
C ASN A 447 -12.83 -7.20 20.03
N GLU A 448 -11.94 -7.79 20.83
CA GLU A 448 -11.81 -9.25 20.99
C GLU A 448 -13.05 -9.87 21.64
N THR A 449 -13.63 -9.20 22.65
CA THR A 449 -14.83 -9.66 23.35
C THR A 449 -16.03 -9.67 22.41
N VAL A 450 -16.25 -8.57 21.66
CA VAL A 450 -17.33 -8.46 20.67
C VAL A 450 -17.14 -9.47 19.54
N ALA A 451 -15.93 -9.64 19.02
CA ALA A 451 -15.64 -10.63 17.98
C ALA A 451 -15.98 -12.06 18.45
N THR A 452 -15.58 -12.39 19.68
CA THR A 452 -15.85 -13.70 20.30
C THR A 452 -17.35 -13.90 20.52
N HIS A 453 -18.07 -12.86 20.96
CA HIS A 453 -19.52 -12.88 21.12
C HIS A 453 -20.20 -13.20 19.78
N LEU A 454 -19.93 -12.44 18.73
CA LEU A 454 -20.52 -12.64 17.41
C LEU A 454 -20.15 -14.00 16.79
N LYS A 455 -18.91 -14.47 16.96
CA LYS A 455 -18.51 -15.82 16.54
C LYS A 455 -19.36 -16.92 17.19
N ASN A 456 -19.67 -16.76 18.45
CA ASN A 456 -20.48 -17.76 19.22
C ASN A 456 -21.96 -17.76 18.83
N THR A 457 -22.45 -16.72 18.14
CA THR A 457 -23.83 -16.71 17.61
C THR A 457 -24.00 -17.56 16.36
N HIS A 458 -22.88 -18.05 15.76
CA HIS A 458 -22.84 -18.86 14.53
C HIS A 458 -23.47 -18.17 13.30
N ARG A 459 -23.49 -16.84 13.28
CA ARG A 459 -23.94 -16.02 12.15
C ARG A 459 -22.73 -15.48 11.39
N THR A 460 -22.90 -15.20 10.11
CA THR A 460 -21.89 -14.46 9.34
C THR A 460 -21.63 -13.12 10.01
N SER A 461 -20.36 -12.80 10.22
CA SER A 461 -19.95 -11.58 10.90
C SER A 461 -18.78 -10.91 10.17
N VAL A 462 -18.43 -9.72 10.61
CA VAL A 462 -17.30 -8.93 10.10
C VAL A 462 -16.12 -9.12 11.05
N TYR A 463 -14.98 -9.54 10.48
CA TYR A 463 -13.74 -9.73 11.21
C TYR A 463 -12.64 -8.82 10.63
N ARG A 464 -11.71 -8.40 11.48
CA ARG A 464 -10.44 -7.84 11.10
C ARG A 464 -9.40 -8.95 11.17
N ILE A 465 -8.95 -9.43 10.02
CA ILE A 465 -8.04 -10.55 9.93
C ILE A 465 -6.64 -10.11 9.57
N HIS A 466 -5.65 -10.87 10.04
CA HIS A 466 -4.26 -10.75 9.68
C HIS A 466 -3.70 -12.15 9.46
N GLU A 467 -3.51 -12.51 8.20
CA GLU A 467 -3.06 -13.85 7.81
C GLU A 467 -1.62 -14.12 8.24
N ASN A 468 -1.24 -15.39 8.30
CA ASN A 468 0.14 -15.77 8.57
C ASN A 468 1.07 -15.23 7.46
N PRO A 469 2.35 -14.97 7.77
CA PRO A 469 3.36 -14.69 6.76
C PRO A 469 3.45 -15.80 5.72
N SER A 470 3.74 -15.45 4.45
CA SER A 470 3.97 -16.45 3.40
C SER A 470 5.32 -17.15 3.59
N GLU A 471 5.43 -18.40 3.11
CA GLU A 471 6.67 -19.19 3.20
C GLU A 471 7.85 -18.45 2.56
N GLU A 472 7.65 -17.82 1.40
CA GLU A 472 8.68 -17.05 0.70
C GLU A 472 9.23 -15.90 1.54
N LYS A 473 8.35 -15.15 2.23
CA LYS A 473 8.76 -14.05 3.10
C LYS A 473 9.47 -14.54 4.36
N LEU A 474 9.08 -15.70 4.89
CA LEU A 474 9.74 -16.35 6.03
C LEU A 474 11.15 -16.81 5.65
N ASP A 475 11.30 -17.45 4.48
CA ASP A 475 12.59 -17.90 3.97
C ASP A 475 13.57 -16.74 3.78
N LEU A 476 13.07 -15.63 3.22
CA LEU A 476 13.84 -14.40 3.06
C LEU A 476 14.27 -13.83 4.42
N PHE A 477 13.36 -13.73 5.37
CA PHE A 477 13.69 -13.26 6.72
C PHE A 477 14.72 -14.17 7.41
N GLN A 478 14.59 -15.49 7.26
CA GLN A 478 15.56 -16.44 7.79
C GLN A 478 16.97 -16.24 7.20
N LYS A 479 17.06 -16.00 5.88
CA LYS A 479 18.34 -15.70 5.21
C LYS A 479 19.00 -14.44 5.79
N VAL A 480 18.22 -13.38 5.97
CA VAL A 480 18.71 -12.12 6.57
C VAL A 480 19.18 -12.34 8.02
N LEU A 481 18.43 -13.08 8.84
CA LEU A 481 18.85 -13.41 10.21
C LEU A 481 20.19 -14.17 10.24
N ASN A 482 20.33 -15.17 9.38
CA ASN A 482 21.56 -15.96 9.26
C ASN A 482 22.75 -15.08 8.84
N TYR A 483 22.54 -14.17 7.88
CA TYR A 483 23.55 -13.21 7.41
C TYR A 483 24.01 -12.27 8.55
N LEU A 484 23.07 -11.86 9.38
CA LEU A 484 23.36 -11.03 10.58
C LEU A 484 23.96 -11.85 11.76
N GLY A 485 24.31 -13.12 11.53
CA GLY A 485 24.92 -13.99 12.51
C GLY A 485 23.97 -14.52 13.59
N GLN A 486 22.66 -14.40 13.37
CA GLN A 486 21.64 -14.92 14.27
C GLN A 486 21.23 -16.34 13.85
N ASN A 487 21.66 -17.34 14.60
CA ASN A 487 21.29 -18.76 14.37
C ASN A 487 19.88 -19.09 14.93
N LEU A 488 18.93 -18.22 14.74
CA LEU A 488 17.52 -18.40 15.12
C LEU A 488 16.78 -19.04 13.94
N VAL A 489 16.16 -20.20 14.17
CA VAL A 489 15.44 -20.93 13.13
C VAL A 489 13.96 -20.64 13.22
N LEU A 490 13.40 -20.08 12.13
CA LEU A 490 11.96 -19.99 11.93
C LEU A 490 11.45 -21.31 11.34
N SER A 491 10.44 -21.90 11.98
CA SER A 491 9.77 -23.05 11.40
C SER A 491 8.87 -22.57 10.27
N THR A 492 9.07 -23.09 9.05
CA THR A 492 8.17 -22.80 7.91
C THR A 492 6.81 -23.49 8.09
N ASP A 493 6.79 -24.61 8.81
CA ASP A 493 5.57 -25.34 9.16
C ASP A 493 4.98 -24.80 10.49
N GLY A 494 4.07 -23.79 10.40
CA GLY A 494 3.30 -23.30 11.54
C GLY A 494 4.02 -22.27 12.42
N VAL A 495 4.68 -21.30 11.79
CA VAL A 495 5.20 -20.10 12.49
C VAL A 495 4.12 -19.42 13.33
N THR A 496 4.45 -19.11 14.57
CA THR A 496 3.59 -18.40 15.51
C THR A 496 4.09 -16.99 15.78
N PRO A 497 3.24 -16.05 16.21
CA PRO A 497 3.68 -14.72 16.62
C PRO A 497 4.74 -14.74 17.72
N ARG A 498 4.68 -15.75 18.61
CA ARG A 498 5.71 -15.95 19.67
C ARG A 498 7.12 -16.19 19.12
N ASP A 499 7.25 -16.77 17.95
CA ASP A 499 8.57 -17.05 17.38
C ASP A 499 9.22 -15.74 16.93
N PHE A 500 8.44 -14.83 16.34
CA PHE A 500 8.90 -13.48 16.06
C PHE A 500 9.23 -12.70 17.34
N GLN A 501 8.37 -12.80 18.37
CA GLN A 501 8.62 -12.15 19.67
C GLN A 501 9.94 -12.58 20.26
N LYS A 502 10.28 -13.89 20.26
CA LYS A 502 11.56 -14.41 20.73
C LYS A 502 12.74 -13.82 19.96
N ILE A 503 12.59 -13.68 18.63
CA ILE A 503 13.64 -13.08 17.79
C ILE A 503 13.86 -11.63 18.22
N LEU A 504 12.79 -10.85 18.32
CA LEU A 504 12.85 -9.44 18.71
C LEU A 504 13.41 -9.27 20.14
N ASP A 505 13.07 -10.16 21.08
CA ASP A 505 13.59 -10.15 22.44
C ASP A 505 15.11 -10.45 22.48
N VAL A 506 15.60 -11.36 21.62
CA VAL A 506 17.04 -11.72 21.54
C VAL A 506 17.86 -10.56 20.98
N VAL A 507 17.37 -9.87 19.96
CA VAL A 507 18.11 -8.79 19.29
C VAL A 507 17.98 -7.43 19.99
N LYS A 508 17.14 -7.35 21.02
CA LYS A 508 16.84 -6.11 21.72
C LYS A 508 18.11 -5.49 22.33
N GLY A 509 18.34 -4.21 22.06
CA GLY A 509 19.51 -3.46 22.49
C GLY A 509 20.79 -3.77 21.69
N GLN A 510 20.71 -4.55 20.61
CA GLN A 510 21.81 -4.79 19.68
C GLN A 510 21.68 -3.86 18.45
N ASP A 511 22.78 -3.64 17.73
CA ASP A 511 22.80 -2.80 16.52
C ASP A 511 21.85 -3.31 15.42
N ILE A 512 21.50 -4.59 15.45
CA ILE A 512 20.60 -5.25 14.50
C ILE A 512 19.11 -5.18 14.88
N GLU A 513 18.76 -4.61 16.02
CA GLU A 513 17.37 -4.55 16.51
C GLU A 513 16.43 -3.92 15.49
N GLN A 514 16.79 -2.74 14.96
CA GLN A 514 16.00 -2.02 13.98
C GLN A 514 15.82 -2.83 12.69
N VAL A 515 16.88 -3.49 12.22
CA VAL A 515 16.82 -4.35 11.03
C VAL A 515 15.83 -5.52 11.24
N ALA A 516 15.92 -6.18 12.38
CA ALA A 516 15.03 -7.30 12.70
C ALA A 516 13.57 -6.85 12.83
N GLN A 517 13.30 -5.67 13.38
CA GLN A 517 11.95 -5.09 13.45
C GLN A 517 11.40 -4.79 12.05
N ILE A 518 12.18 -4.13 11.19
CA ILE A 518 11.79 -3.83 9.79
C ILE A 518 11.52 -5.12 9.01
N MET A 519 12.41 -6.11 9.10
CA MET A 519 12.26 -7.38 8.41
C MET A 519 11.07 -8.20 8.93
N THR A 520 10.82 -8.16 10.24
CA THR A 520 9.63 -8.76 10.84
C THR A 520 8.36 -8.14 10.24
N LEU A 521 8.28 -6.80 10.17
CA LEU A 521 7.13 -6.10 9.60
C LEU A 521 6.94 -6.43 8.11
N ARG A 522 8.03 -6.45 7.32
CA ARG A 522 8.01 -6.78 5.88
C ARG A 522 7.59 -8.23 5.61
N SER A 523 7.88 -9.15 6.52
CA SER A 523 7.46 -10.55 6.40
C SER A 523 5.97 -10.74 6.58
N MET A 524 5.29 -9.81 7.26
CA MET A 524 3.86 -9.91 7.55
C MET A 524 2.98 -9.62 6.33
N GLN A 525 1.76 -10.14 6.38
CA GLN A 525 0.69 -9.79 5.46
C GLN A 525 0.03 -8.47 5.91
N GLN A 526 -0.76 -7.86 5.04
CA GLN A 526 -1.57 -6.71 5.40
C GLN A 526 -2.87 -7.17 6.07
N ALA A 527 -3.25 -6.52 7.17
CA ALA A 527 -4.55 -6.77 7.78
C ALA A 527 -5.68 -6.24 6.90
N LYS A 528 -6.80 -7.00 6.81
CA LYS A 528 -7.97 -6.67 5.99
C LYS A 528 -9.27 -7.07 6.69
N TYR A 529 -10.39 -6.55 6.20
CA TYR A 529 -11.70 -7.01 6.66
C TYR A 529 -12.13 -8.25 5.88
N SER A 530 -12.82 -9.17 6.56
CA SER A 530 -13.32 -10.42 5.97
C SER A 530 -14.53 -10.95 6.75
N ILE A 531 -15.41 -11.68 6.06
CA ILE A 531 -16.46 -12.47 6.71
C ILE A 531 -15.94 -13.81 7.25
N ASN A 532 -14.74 -14.23 6.81
CA ASN A 532 -14.08 -15.46 7.24
C ASN A 532 -13.06 -15.17 8.33
N ASN A 533 -13.23 -15.76 9.51
CA ASN A 533 -12.28 -15.60 10.60
C ASN A 533 -11.09 -16.55 10.45
N VAL A 534 -9.91 -15.99 10.19
CA VAL A 534 -8.62 -16.70 10.22
C VAL A 534 -7.73 -16.28 11.39
N GLY A 535 -8.25 -15.42 12.28
CA GLY A 535 -7.50 -14.81 13.37
C GLY A 535 -6.73 -13.55 12.96
N HIS A 536 -5.96 -13.03 13.90
CA HIS A 536 -5.13 -11.84 13.69
C HIS A 536 -3.71 -12.11 14.18
N PHE A 537 -2.80 -12.42 13.23
CA PHE A 537 -1.43 -12.86 13.53
C PHE A 537 -0.68 -11.85 14.43
N GLY A 538 -0.59 -10.59 14.03
CA GLY A 538 0.17 -9.57 14.78
C GLY A 538 -0.32 -9.37 16.22
N LEU A 539 -1.63 -9.51 16.49
CA LEU A 539 -2.22 -9.44 17.83
C LEU A 539 -2.17 -10.79 18.56
N ALA A 540 -1.74 -11.87 17.92
CA ALA A 540 -1.84 -13.24 18.41
C ALA A 540 -3.27 -13.59 18.89
N SER A 541 -4.30 -13.05 18.20
CA SER A 541 -5.70 -13.22 18.55
C SER A 541 -6.37 -14.23 17.62
N THR A 542 -7.16 -15.14 18.19
CA THR A 542 -7.90 -16.14 17.41
C THR A 542 -9.19 -15.60 16.81
N CYS A 543 -9.65 -14.43 17.25
CA CYS A 543 -10.85 -13.77 16.79
C CYS A 543 -10.78 -12.28 17.09
N TYR A 544 -10.85 -11.44 16.07
CA TYR A 544 -10.75 -10.00 16.22
C TYR A 544 -11.69 -9.28 15.24
N THR A 545 -12.29 -8.21 15.68
CA THR A 545 -13.10 -7.29 14.85
C THR A 545 -12.82 -5.86 15.23
N HIS A 546 -13.30 -4.91 14.44
CA HIS A 546 -13.39 -3.52 14.82
C HIS A 546 -14.82 -3.19 15.26
N PHE A 547 -14.96 -2.63 16.45
CA PHE A 547 -16.24 -2.27 17.07
C PHE A 547 -16.20 -0.84 17.62
N THR A 548 -15.02 -0.32 17.91
CA THR A 548 -14.80 0.83 18.78
C THR A 548 -14.80 2.19 18.09
N SER A 549 -15.00 2.26 16.75
CA SER A 549 -14.97 3.56 16.03
C SER A 549 -16.00 3.66 14.90
N PRO A 550 -17.31 3.56 15.15
CA PRO A 550 -18.37 3.59 14.13
C PRO A 550 -18.61 4.96 13.51
N ILE A 551 -18.12 6.06 14.10
CA ILE A 551 -18.20 7.41 13.51
C ILE A 551 -17.32 7.49 12.26
N ARG A 552 -16.15 6.82 12.30
CA ARG A 552 -15.11 6.96 11.27
C ARG A 552 -14.82 5.69 10.49
N ARG A 553 -15.36 4.52 10.84
CA ARG A 553 -15.17 3.25 10.10
C ARG A 553 -16.50 2.55 9.85
N TYR A 554 -16.81 2.27 8.58
CA TYR A 554 -18.05 1.58 8.21
C TYR A 554 -18.14 0.13 8.73
N PRO A 555 -17.05 -0.67 8.78
CA PRO A 555 -17.08 -1.99 9.39
C PRO A 555 -17.53 -2.01 10.86
N ASP A 556 -17.15 -1.03 11.66
CA ASP A 556 -17.59 -0.88 13.04
C ASP A 556 -19.11 -0.64 13.12
N LEU A 557 -19.63 0.22 12.23
CA LEU A 557 -21.07 0.44 12.11
C LEU A 557 -21.82 -0.85 11.74
N MET A 558 -21.25 -1.67 10.84
CA MET A 558 -21.81 -2.99 10.53
C MET A 558 -21.83 -3.91 11.76
N VAL A 559 -20.73 -3.93 12.52
CA VAL A 559 -20.64 -4.75 13.76
C VAL A 559 -21.71 -4.31 14.78
N HIS A 560 -21.94 -3.01 14.95
CA HIS A 560 -23.03 -2.50 15.81
C HIS A 560 -24.41 -2.99 15.34
N ARG A 561 -24.67 -3.02 14.04
CA ARG A 561 -25.90 -3.53 13.44
C ARG A 561 -26.07 -5.04 13.67
N LEU A 562 -24.99 -5.81 13.52
CA LEU A 562 -24.99 -7.25 13.79
C LEU A 562 -25.29 -7.56 15.26
N LEU A 563 -24.72 -6.79 16.21
CA LEU A 563 -25.03 -6.91 17.62
C LEU A 563 -26.50 -6.60 17.89
N LYS A 564 -27.06 -5.55 17.31
CA LYS A 564 -28.50 -5.22 17.44
C LYS A 564 -29.39 -6.30 16.83
N ALA A 565 -28.99 -6.89 15.71
CA ALA A 565 -29.72 -8.00 15.10
C ALA A 565 -29.69 -9.26 15.98
N ASP A 566 -28.58 -9.55 16.63
CA ASP A 566 -28.46 -10.66 17.58
C ASP A 566 -29.34 -10.46 18.81
N MET A 567 -29.39 -9.25 19.34
CA MET A 567 -30.25 -8.87 20.47
C MET A 567 -31.73 -8.70 20.10
N HIS A 568 -32.11 -8.86 18.83
CA HIS A 568 -33.45 -8.55 18.30
C HIS A 568 -33.91 -7.11 18.67
N TRP A 569 -32.99 -6.17 18.61
CA TRP A 569 -33.28 -4.77 18.94
C TRP A 569 -34.23 -4.15 17.92
N LYS A 570 -35.15 -3.30 18.38
CA LYS A 570 -36.23 -2.75 17.54
C LYS A 570 -35.76 -1.93 16.35
N ASN A 571 -34.61 -1.21 16.48
CA ASN A 571 -34.13 -0.26 15.52
C ASN A 571 -32.61 -0.43 15.29
N GLY A 572 -32.09 0.16 14.19
CA GLY A 572 -30.65 0.29 13.95
C GLY A 572 -30.02 -0.82 13.12
N TYR A 573 -30.82 -1.71 12.53
CA TYR A 573 -30.39 -2.69 11.54
C TYR A 573 -31.54 -3.04 10.58
N SER A 574 -31.22 -3.63 9.45
CA SER A 574 -32.17 -4.13 8.45
C SER A 574 -31.85 -5.58 8.06
N LYS A 575 -32.68 -6.20 7.23
CA LYS A 575 -32.41 -7.54 6.68
C LYS A 575 -31.09 -7.60 5.91
N ARG A 576 -30.80 -6.55 5.13
CA ARG A 576 -29.56 -6.45 4.33
C ARG A 576 -28.31 -6.60 5.20
N ASP A 577 -28.30 -6.02 6.39
CA ASP A 577 -27.12 -5.97 7.26
C ASP A 577 -26.72 -7.35 7.83
N VAL A 578 -27.54 -8.37 7.67
CA VAL A 578 -27.28 -9.75 8.08
C VAL A 578 -27.16 -10.72 6.89
N GLU A 579 -27.28 -10.21 5.66
CA GLU A 579 -27.10 -10.99 4.43
C GLU A 579 -25.63 -11.18 4.11
N GLU A 580 -25.19 -12.41 3.95
CA GLU A 580 -23.80 -12.76 3.68
C GLU A 580 -23.25 -12.07 2.43
N ALA A 581 -24.03 -12.01 1.34
CA ALA A 581 -23.62 -11.37 0.11
C ALA A 581 -23.35 -9.86 0.28
N PHE A 582 -24.16 -9.16 1.07
CA PHE A 582 -23.93 -7.75 1.40
C PHE A 582 -22.69 -7.58 2.28
N LEU A 583 -22.56 -8.41 3.32
CA LEU A 583 -21.40 -8.34 4.22
C LEU A 583 -20.09 -8.62 3.47
N ALA A 584 -20.05 -9.62 2.57
CA ALA A 584 -18.88 -9.94 1.76
C ALA A 584 -18.45 -8.76 0.89
N GLY A 585 -19.39 -8.14 0.16
CA GLY A 585 -19.08 -6.96 -0.65
C GLY A 585 -18.67 -5.74 0.18
N ALA A 586 -19.29 -5.55 1.35
CA ALA A 586 -19.01 -4.41 2.20
C ALA A 586 -17.63 -4.48 2.89
N VAL A 587 -17.16 -5.67 3.29
CA VAL A 587 -15.83 -5.84 3.90
C VAL A 587 -14.72 -5.65 2.85
N GLU A 588 -14.94 -6.13 1.62
CA GLU A 588 -14.02 -5.92 0.50
C GLU A 588 -13.89 -4.44 0.16
N HIS A 589 -15.03 -3.77 -0.05
CA HIS A 589 -15.08 -2.33 -0.31
C HIS A 589 -14.42 -1.51 0.80
N SER A 590 -14.71 -1.82 2.07
CA SER A 590 -14.11 -1.12 3.21
C SER A 590 -12.59 -1.30 3.28
N SER A 591 -12.06 -2.47 2.92
CA SER A 591 -10.62 -2.72 2.86
C SER A 591 -9.95 -1.89 1.76
N ILE A 592 -10.61 -1.75 0.59
CA ILE A 592 -10.13 -0.90 -0.51
C ILE A 592 -10.13 0.58 -0.08
N GLN A 593 -11.22 1.06 0.53
CA GLN A 593 -11.32 2.45 0.98
C GLN A 593 -10.31 2.78 2.09
N GLU A 594 -10.00 1.84 2.97
CA GLU A 594 -8.94 1.99 3.98
C GLU A 594 -7.56 2.16 3.32
N GLN A 595 -7.26 1.38 2.26
CA GLN A 595 -6.00 1.54 1.51
C GLN A 595 -5.94 2.91 0.84
N VAL A 596 -7.01 3.34 0.16
CA VAL A 596 -7.10 4.67 -0.47
C VAL A 596 -6.89 5.78 0.57
N ALA A 597 -7.50 5.68 1.74
CA ALA A 597 -7.34 6.65 2.82
C ALA A 597 -5.89 6.71 3.32
N THR A 598 -5.26 5.55 3.54
CA THR A 598 -3.87 5.45 4.02
C THR A 598 -2.88 5.98 2.98
N GLU A 599 -3.09 5.68 1.69
CA GLU A 599 -2.26 6.20 0.60
C GLU A 599 -2.38 7.73 0.48
N ALA A 600 -3.60 8.27 0.56
CA ALA A 600 -3.82 9.71 0.52
C ALA A 600 -3.21 10.43 1.73
N GLU A 601 -3.35 9.88 2.94
CA GLU A 601 -2.70 10.40 4.15
C GLU A 601 -1.18 10.47 3.96
N ARG A 602 -0.56 9.35 3.52
CA ARG A 602 0.88 9.28 3.23
C ARG A 602 1.29 10.30 2.19
N ASP A 603 0.55 10.38 1.08
CA ASP A 603 0.82 11.31 -0.01
C ASP A 603 0.82 12.77 0.44
N THR A 604 -0.08 13.15 1.36
CA THR A 604 -0.13 14.52 1.90
C THR A 604 1.02 14.80 2.87
N VAL A 605 1.41 13.82 3.68
CA VAL A 605 2.56 13.90 4.59
C VAL A 605 3.87 14.00 3.79
N ASP A 606 4.06 13.14 2.78
CA ASP A 606 5.27 13.13 1.94
C ASP A 606 5.40 14.45 1.15
N LEU A 607 4.28 14.99 0.65
CA LEU A 607 4.25 16.31 0.02
C LEU A 607 4.77 17.39 0.99
N LYS A 608 4.24 17.43 2.21
CA LYS A 608 4.63 18.46 3.21
C LYS A 608 6.05 18.24 3.73
N LYS A 609 6.50 16.99 3.90
CA LYS A 609 7.91 16.68 4.19
C LYS A 609 8.83 17.19 3.07
N THR A 610 8.46 16.96 1.81
CA THR A 610 9.23 17.44 0.65
C THR A 610 9.26 18.97 0.59
N GLN A 611 8.10 19.65 0.80
CA GLN A 611 8.03 21.11 0.89
C GLN A 611 8.93 21.66 2.01
N TYR A 612 8.94 21.00 3.16
CA TYR A 612 9.81 21.35 4.29
C TYR A 612 11.30 21.29 3.94
N MET A 613 11.71 20.34 3.10
CA MET A 613 13.12 20.14 2.73
C MET A 613 13.62 21.07 1.62
N VAL A 614 12.76 21.76 0.87
CA VAL A 614 13.18 22.66 -0.23
C VAL A 614 14.25 23.70 0.19
N PRO A 615 14.10 24.43 1.31
CA PRO A 615 15.10 25.43 1.72
C PRO A 615 16.44 24.84 2.15
N PHE A 616 16.53 23.55 2.43
CA PHE A 616 17.74 22.89 2.92
C PHE A 616 18.57 22.21 1.82
N VAL A 617 18.24 22.44 0.53
CA VAL A 617 18.99 21.87 -0.58
C VAL A 617 20.44 22.35 -0.56
N GLY A 618 21.38 21.41 -0.48
CA GLY A 618 22.83 21.64 -0.33
C GLY A 618 23.35 21.41 1.08
N GLU A 619 22.51 21.21 2.07
CA GLU A 619 22.91 20.92 3.44
C GLU A 619 23.24 19.44 3.64
N VAL A 620 24.10 19.18 4.63
CA VAL A 620 24.60 17.85 5.00
C VAL A 620 23.85 17.36 6.23
N PHE A 621 23.43 16.09 6.20
CA PHE A 621 22.68 15.45 7.27
C PHE A 621 23.28 14.10 7.66
N GLU A 622 23.12 13.72 8.90
CA GLU A 622 23.28 12.34 9.36
C GLU A 622 21.94 11.61 9.24
N GLY A 623 21.98 10.39 8.73
CA GLY A 623 20.77 9.56 8.58
C GLY A 623 21.08 8.08 8.76
N THR A 624 20.02 7.27 8.78
CA THR A 624 20.09 5.81 8.91
C THR A 624 19.48 5.16 7.67
N ILE A 625 20.11 4.14 7.12
CA ILE A 625 19.57 3.40 5.97
C ILE A 625 18.31 2.66 6.40
N SER A 626 17.14 3.14 5.95
CA SER A 626 15.81 2.60 6.28
C SER A 626 15.34 1.50 5.31
N SER A 627 15.82 1.56 4.07
CA SER A 627 15.46 0.58 3.03
C SER A 627 16.54 0.45 1.96
N ILE A 628 16.67 -0.75 1.38
CA ILE A 628 17.56 -1.02 0.26
C ILE A 628 16.76 -1.67 -0.85
N THR A 629 17.00 -1.22 -2.08
CA THR A 629 16.30 -1.64 -3.30
C THR A 629 17.27 -1.86 -4.46
N SER A 630 16.78 -2.43 -5.56
CA SER A 630 17.58 -2.65 -6.78
C SER A 630 18.06 -1.37 -7.48
N PHE A 631 17.51 -0.20 -7.13
CA PHE A 631 17.88 1.09 -7.73
C PHE A 631 18.62 2.03 -6.77
N GLY A 632 18.72 1.69 -5.46
CA GLY A 632 19.42 2.50 -4.48
C GLY A 632 19.00 2.18 -3.05
N MET A 633 19.32 3.09 -2.14
CA MET A 633 18.94 2.99 -0.73
C MET A 633 18.19 4.24 -0.27
N PHE A 634 17.23 4.05 0.63
CA PHE A 634 16.57 5.14 1.34
C PHE A 634 17.28 5.41 2.65
N VAL A 635 17.44 6.68 2.95
CA VAL A 635 18.07 7.15 4.18
C VAL A 635 17.07 8.00 4.93
N GLU A 636 16.74 7.57 6.15
CA GLU A 636 15.86 8.28 7.08
C GLU A 636 16.69 9.20 7.98
N LEU A 637 16.32 10.48 7.99
CA LEU A 637 16.91 11.49 8.88
C LEU A 637 16.30 11.40 10.28
N GLU A 638 16.94 12.03 11.26
CA GLU A 638 16.49 12.03 12.67
C GLU A 638 15.05 12.57 12.86
N ASN A 639 14.60 13.42 11.95
CA ASN A 639 13.25 13.99 11.94
C ASN A 639 12.23 13.13 11.18
N GLY A 640 12.57 11.89 10.78
CA GLY A 640 11.68 10.95 10.09
C GLY A 640 11.42 11.30 8.63
N ILE A 641 12.32 12.04 7.99
CA ILE A 641 12.27 12.29 6.55
C ILE A 641 13.13 11.25 5.83
N ASP A 642 12.50 10.54 4.90
CA ASP A 642 13.19 9.60 4.01
C ASP A 642 13.60 10.26 2.69
N GLY A 643 14.80 9.95 2.20
CA GLY A 643 15.26 10.36 0.88
C GLY A 643 16.06 9.25 0.19
N LEU A 644 16.05 9.29 -1.14
CA LEU A 644 16.69 8.29 -1.99
C LEU A 644 18.15 8.66 -2.29
N VAL A 645 19.06 7.75 -1.97
CA VAL A 645 20.41 7.72 -2.56
C VAL A 645 20.37 6.76 -3.75
N HIS A 646 20.24 7.30 -4.97
CA HIS A 646 20.16 6.47 -6.18
C HIS A 646 21.52 5.84 -6.49
N MET A 647 21.53 4.56 -6.89
CA MET A 647 22.76 3.80 -7.15
C MET A 647 23.67 4.43 -8.23
N SER A 648 23.08 5.14 -9.22
CA SER A 648 23.85 5.85 -10.25
C SER A 648 24.63 7.06 -9.73
N MET A 649 24.32 7.53 -8.53
CA MET A 649 24.99 8.66 -7.87
C MET A 649 26.10 8.19 -6.92
N MET A 650 26.25 6.88 -6.72
CA MET A 650 27.32 6.28 -5.93
C MET A 650 28.56 6.07 -6.85
N ASN A 651 29.38 7.11 -6.94
CA ASN A 651 30.47 7.19 -7.94
C ASN A 651 31.77 6.51 -7.51
N ASP A 652 31.85 6.04 -6.26
CA ASP A 652 33.05 5.39 -5.69
C ASP A 652 33.23 3.94 -6.18
N ASP A 653 32.14 3.24 -6.53
CA ASP A 653 32.15 1.89 -7.10
C ASP A 653 30.92 1.64 -8.00
N TYR A 654 30.87 0.45 -8.57
CA TYR A 654 29.67 -0.08 -9.23
C TYR A 654 28.94 -1.02 -8.25
N TYR A 655 27.82 -0.56 -7.71
CA TYR A 655 27.03 -1.31 -6.76
C TYR A 655 26.02 -2.23 -7.43
N PHE A 656 25.68 -3.32 -6.77
CA PHE A 656 24.56 -4.19 -7.12
C PHE A 656 23.81 -4.60 -5.85
N PHE A 657 22.52 -4.82 -5.99
CA PHE A 657 21.67 -5.27 -4.90
C PHE A 657 21.73 -6.78 -4.75
N ASP A 658 22.09 -7.24 -3.57
CA ASP A 658 21.99 -8.63 -3.15
C ASP A 658 20.63 -8.84 -2.47
N GLU A 659 19.71 -9.47 -3.21
CA GLU A 659 18.33 -9.70 -2.76
C GLU A 659 18.25 -10.70 -1.59
N GLU A 660 19.20 -11.64 -1.49
CA GLU A 660 19.19 -12.64 -0.43
C GLU A 660 19.57 -12.07 0.94
N HIS A 661 20.41 -11.03 0.95
CA HIS A 661 20.95 -10.44 2.19
C HIS A 661 20.46 -9.02 2.45
N PHE A 662 19.71 -8.41 1.53
CA PHE A 662 19.26 -7.01 1.60
C PHE A 662 20.38 -6.00 1.78
N VAL A 663 21.45 -6.13 0.96
CA VAL A 663 22.60 -5.26 0.99
C VAL A 663 22.97 -4.73 -0.38
N LEU A 664 23.56 -3.53 -0.44
CA LEU A 664 24.25 -3.05 -1.65
C LEU A 664 25.72 -3.42 -1.54
N VAL A 665 26.26 -4.07 -2.57
CA VAL A 665 27.65 -4.55 -2.60
C VAL A 665 28.40 -3.88 -3.74
N GLY A 666 29.52 -3.23 -3.42
CA GLY A 666 30.45 -2.63 -4.40
C GLY A 666 31.27 -3.70 -5.09
N LYS A 667 31.19 -3.74 -6.42
CA LYS A 667 31.78 -4.80 -7.24
C LYS A 667 33.30 -4.82 -7.22
N ARG A 668 33.95 -3.67 -7.07
CA ARG A 668 35.40 -3.50 -7.10
C ARG A 668 36.01 -3.47 -5.70
N THR A 669 35.36 -2.72 -4.80
CA THR A 669 35.88 -2.47 -3.45
C THR A 669 35.42 -3.51 -2.45
N GLY A 670 34.31 -4.21 -2.72
CA GLY A 670 33.64 -5.07 -1.74
C GLY A 670 32.95 -4.29 -0.62
N LYS A 671 32.87 -2.95 -0.72
CA LYS A 671 32.15 -2.13 0.26
C LYS A 671 30.68 -2.50 0.27
N THR A 672 30.12 -2.69 1.46
CA THR A 672 28.72 -3.05 1.64
C THR A 672 27.99 -1.95 2.41
N TYR A 673 26.71 -1.76 2.08
CA TYR A 673 25.79 -0.92 2.84
C TYR A 673 24.64 -1.78 3.33
N HIS A 674 24.32 -1.64 4.62
CA HIS A 674 23.36 -2.47 5.35
C HIS A 674 22.18 -1.64 5.85
N LEU A 675 21.04 -2.29 6.01
CA LEU A 675 19.91 -1.70 6.74
C LEU A 675 20.36 -1.31 8.16
N GLY A 676 19.90 -0.16 8.67
CA GLY A 676 20.25 0.34 10.00
C GLY A 676 21.61 1.01 10.09
N GLU A 677 22.42 1.02 9.02
CA GLU A 677 23.74 1.69 9.02
C GLU A 677 23.55 3.21 8.99
N LYS A 678 24.37 3.91 9.82
CA LYS A 678 24.42 5.38 9.82
C LYS A 678 25.29 5.87 8.69
N VAL A 679 24.79 6.86 7.97
CA VAL A 679 25.48 7.46 6.82
C VAL A 679 25.33 8.98 6.83
N THR A 680 26.35 9.67 6.36
CA THR A 680 26.28 11.11 6.09
C THR A 680 25.81 11.32 4.66
N VAL A 681 24.81 12.18 4.47
CA VAL A 681 24.22 12.47 3.16
C VAL A 681 24.08 13.98 2.93
N THR A 682 24.20 14.41 1.67
CA THR A 682 23.88 15.78 1.24
C THR A 682 22.55 15.77 0.51
N LEU A 683 21.64 16.69 0.87
CA LEU A 683 20.39 16.90 0.13
C LEU A 683 20.69 17.60 -1.21
N VAL A 684 20.41 16.93 -2.31
CA VAL A 684 20.70 17.49 -3.63
C VAL A 684 19.45 17.95 -4.39
N LYS A 685 18.27 17.39 -4.06
CA LYS A 685 17.01 17.77 -4.68
C LYS A 685 15.84 17.48 -3.76
N ALA A 686 14.86 18.39 -3.72
CA ALA A 686 13.53 18.18 -3.14
C ALA A 686 12.49 18.55 -4.22
N ASP A 687 11.89 17.52 -4.84
CA ASP A 687 10.93 17.67 -5.95
C ASP A 687 9.52 17.57 -5.42
N VAL A 688 8.90 18.72 -5.18
CA VAL A 688 7.55 18.82 -4.58
C VAL A 688 6.47 18.18 -5.46
N GLU A 689 6.59 18.30 -6.80
CA GLU A 689 5.60 17.72 -7.73
C GLU A 689 5.64 16.20 -7.72
N LYS A 690 6.84 15.61 -7.56
CA LYS A 690 7.04 14.16 -7.48
C LYS A 690 7.01 13.62 -6.06
N LYS A 691 6.95 14.50 -5.06
CA LYS A 691 7.06 14.14 -3.63
C LYS A 691 8.34 13.32 -3.36
N GLN A 692 9.45 13.72 -3.97
CA GLN A 692 10.70 12.97 -3.95
C GLN A 692 11.84 13.81 -3.39
N ILE A 693 12.61 13.20 -2.50
CA ILE A 693 13.81 13.77 -1.88
C ILE A 693 15.00 12.93 -2.31
N ASP A 694 15.99 13.57 -2.96
CA ASP A 694 17.19 12.89 -3.45
C ASP A 694 18.41 13.31 -2.62
N PHE A 695 19.11 12.30 -2.12
CA PHE A 695 20.37 12.45 -1.38
C PHE A 695 21.56 11.92 -2.18
N VAL A 696 22.75 12.36 -1.79
CA VAL A 696 24.03 11.79 -2.22
C VAL A 696 24.90 11.54 -0.99
N LEU A 697 25.66 10.44 -1.01
CA LEU A 697 26.57 10.09 0.11
C LEU A 697 27.68 11.10 0.29
N GLY A 698 27.91 11.47 1.55
CA GLY A 698 28.98 12.38 1.97
C GLY A 698 28.73 13.85 1.64
N GLU A 699 29.75 14.68 1.85
CA GLU A 699 29.73 16.10 1.53
C GLU A 699 29.98 16.34 0.03
N VAL A 700 29.28 17.30 -0.54
CA VAL A 700 29.33 17.62 -1.97
C VAL A 700 29.96 18.99 -2.21
N ASN A 701 31.06 19.04 -2.96
CA ASN A 701 31.74 20.29 -3.32
C ASN A 701 31.11 21.03 -4.50
N ASN A 702 30.34 20.37 -5.36
CA ASN A 702 29.73 20.96 -6.57
C ASN A 702 28.27 20.44 -6.75
N LEU A 703 27.35 21.09 -6.08
CA LEU A 703 25.93 20.76 -6.11
C LEU A 703 25.34 20.87 -7.53
N MET A 704 25.71 21.90 -8.30
CA MET A 704 25.18 22.11 -9.66
C MET A 704 25.50 20.96 -10.60
N ALA A 705 26.74 20.45 -10.57
CA ALA A 705 27.13 19.32 -11.43
C ALA A 705 26.34 18.04 -11.11
N ILE A 706 26.00 17.83 -9.84
CA ILE A 706 25.20 16.66 -9.40
C ILE A 706 23.76 16.83 -9.80
N GLN A 707 23.18 18.02 -9.64
CA GLN A 707 21.81 18.30 -10.08
C GLN A 707 21.66 18.13 -11.59
N GLU A 708 22.66 18.51 -12.38
CA GLU A 708 22.69 18.28 -13.83
C GLU A 708 22.79 16.78 -14.18
N GLN A 709 23.56 16.01 -13.42
CA GLN A 709 23.61 14.54 -13.55
C GLN A 709 22.26 13.89 -13.21
N LEU A 710 21.55 14.37 -12.19
CA LEU A 710 20.22 13.90 -11.84
C LEU A 710 19.19 14.22 -12.93
N GLN A 711 19.24 15.41 -13.51
CA GLN A 711 18.36 15.79 -14.64
C GLN A 711 18.61 14.91 -15.87
N ASN A 712 19.87 14.71 -16.22
CA ASN A 712 20.26 13.86 -17.36
C ASN A 712 20.10 12.36 -17.08
N GLY A 713 20.22 11.92 -15.82
CA GLY A 713 20.08 10.55 -15.36
C GLY A 713 18.64 10.12 -15.12
N SER A 714 17.73 11.06 -14.83
CA SER A 714 16.30 10.77 -14.63
C SER A 714 15.64 10.23 -15.92
N ASP A 715 16.14 10.58 -17.09
CA ASP A 715 15.70 10.00 -18.36
C ASP A 715 16.17 8.56 -18.56
N TYR A 716 17.23 8.13 -17.83
CA TYR A 716 17.72 6.75 -17.85
C TYR A 716 17.14 5.87 -16.73
N ALA A 717 16.80 6.43 -15.57
CA ALA A 717 16.30 5.69 -14.41
C ALA A 717 14.83 5.25 -14.60
N SER A 718 14.02 6.06 -15.26
CA SER A 718 12.63 5.69 -15.60
C SER A 718 12.50 4.55 -16.62
N SER A 719 13.63 4.10 -17.21
CA SER A 719 13.70 2.96 -18.13
C SER A 719 14.19 1.67 -17.47
N ARG A 720 14.47 1.66 -16.15
CA ARG A 720 15.13 0.54 -15.45
C ARG A 720 14.36 -0.08 -14.30
N ASP A 721 13.16 0.39 -13.95
CA ASP A 721 12.25 -0.30 -13.03
C ASP A 721 11.58 -1.50 -13.72
N GLY A 722 12.39 -2.40 -14.21
CA GLY A 722 12.01 -3.66 -14.83
C GLY A 722 13.16 -4.64 -14.69
N TYR A 723 13.09 -5.51 -13.71
CA TYR A 723 13.89 -6.70 -13.49
C TYR A 723 14.69 -7.19 -14.70
N GLY A 724 15.99 -7.36 -14.55
CA GLY A 724 16.77 -8.11 -15.52
C GLY A 724 18.29 -8.03 -15.32
N SER A 725 18.82 -9.02 -14.62
CA SER A 725 20.24 -9.39 -14.62
C SER A 725 20.88 -9.26 -16.03
N ARG A 726 21.76 -8.30 -16.22
CA ARG A 726 22.59 -8.18 -17.45
C ARG A 726 23.89 -8.95 -17.31
N LYS A 727 23.96 -10.14 -17.92
CA LYS A 727 25.24 -10.75 -18.30
C LYS A 727 25.90 -9.91 -19.41
N GLY A 728 27.20 -9.63 -19.20
CA GLY A 728 28.06 -8.73 -19.92
C GLY A 728 27.92 -8.67 -21.45
N ARG A 729 27.85 -7.47 -21.97
CA ARG A 729 28.02 -7.16 -23.38
C ARG A 729 29.47 -6.72 -23.64
N LYS A 730 30.20 -7.57 -24.36
CA LYS A 730 31.47 -7.17 -25.03
C LYS A 730 31.17 -6.12 -26.10
N SER A 731 31.78 -4.95 -25.98
CA SER A 731 31.74 -3.91 -27.00
C SER A 731 32.63 -4.33 -28.18
N SER A 732 32.03 -4.51 -29.34
CA SER A 732 32.79 -4.50 -30.61
C SER A 732 32.63 -3.11 -31.23
N GLY A 733 33.68 -2.32 -31.16
CA GLY A 733 33.79 -1.05 -31.86
C GLY A 733 33.95 -1.25 -33.37
N LYS A 734 33.16 -0.51 -34.15
CA LYS A 734 33.44 -0.24 -35.55
C LYS A 734 33.81 1.22 -35.69
N SER A 735 35.11 1.45 -35.95
CA SER A 735 35.64 2.73 -36.31
C SER A 735 35.43 3.00 -37.82
N SER A 736 34.94 4.17 -38.17
CA SER A 736 35.04 4.73 -39.52
C SER A 736 36.38 5.45 -39.70
N LYS A 737 37.06 5.08 -40.76
CA LYS A 737 38.35 5.65 -41.22
C LYS A 737 38.24 7.12 -41.61
N LYS A 738 39.20 7.94 -41.19
CA LYS A 738 39.81 8.94 -42.05
C LYS A 738 41.31 9.02 -41.80
N SER A 739 42.02 9.00 -42.93
CA SER A 739 43.46 8.91 -43.16
C SER A 739 44.23 10.17 -42.77
N SER A 740 45.43 10.03 -42.22
CA SER A 740 46.61 10.74 -42.77
C SER A 740 47.89 10.17 -42.14
N ARG A 741 48.87 10.08 -43.06
CA ARG A 741 50.19 9.49 -43.00
C ARG A 741 51.17 10.13 -42.03
N ARG A 742 52.07 9.36 -41.52
CA ARG A 742 53.56 9.40 -41.58
C ARG A 742 54.22 9.11 -40.21
N ASP A 743 54.96 8.10 -40.30
CA ASP A 743 56.38 7.78 -40.24
C ASP A 743 57.01 7.66 -38.82
N SER A 744 57.53 6.49 -38.70
CA SER A 744 58.89 6.07 -38.41
C SER A 744 59.36 5.86 -36.97
N ASN A 745 59.82 4.68 -36.84
CA ASN A 745 61.10 4.18 -36.25
C ASN A 745 61.21 3.67 -34.83
N LYS A 746 61.43 2.38 -34.86
CA LYS A 746 62.56 1.63 -34.27
C LYS A 746 62.60 1.39 -32.72
N SER A 747 62.57 0.11 -32.47
CA SER A 747 63.57 -0.72 -31.72
C SER A 747 63.46 -0.62 -30.20
N SER A 748 63.57 -1.64 -29.42
CA SER A 748 64.22 -2.93 -29.44
C SER A 748 63.99 -3.64 -28.10
N HIS A 749 63.91 -4.96 -28.17
CA HIS A 749 64.48 -5.97 -27.24
C HIS A 749 64.35 -5.78 -25.74
N SER A 750 64.00 -6.76 -24.91
CA SER A 750 64.32 -8.19 -24.79
C SER A 750 63.60 -8.80 -23.62
N LYS A 751 63.06 -10.01 -23.76
CA LYS A 751 63.56 -11.28 -23.20
C LYS A 751 63.77 -11.31 -21.67
N TYR A 752 63.08 -12.21 -21.02
CA TYR A 752 63.42 -13.47 -20.42
C TYR A 752 62.20 -14.02 -19.68
N ASP A 753 61.61 -15.14 -20.03
CA ASP A 753 61.83 -16.54 -19.71
C ASP A 753 61.84 -16.85 -18.22
N ALA A 754 60.84 -17.56 -17.79
CA ALA A 754 60.73 -19.01 -17.60
C ALA A 754 61.30 -19.57 -16.28
N PHE A 755 60.50 -20.35 -15.62
CA PHE A 755 60.79 -21.68 -15.02
C PHE A 755 59.61 -22.04 -14.10
N SER A 756 58.80 -22.96 -14.37
CA SER A 756 58.78 -24.43 -14.54
C SER A 756 58.73 -25.20 -13.23
N LYS A 757 57.66 -25.99 -13.12
CA LYS A 757 57.62 -27.41 -12.66
C LYS A 757 57.92 -27.73 -11.20
N LYS A 758 57.14 -28.56 -10.52
CA LYS A 758 56.78 -29.97 -10.65
C LYS A 758 55.97 -30.43 -9.44
N THR A 759 54.89 -31.14 -9.67
CA THR A 759 54.58 -32.57 -9.34
C THR A 759 54.53 -32.97 -7.86
N SER A 760 53.53 -33.65 -7.42
CA SER A 760 53.18 -35.09 -7.57
C SER A 760 51.87 -35.41 -6.86
N LYS A 761 50.94 -36.10 -7.44
CA LYS A 761 50.59 -37.52 -7.50
C LYS A 761 50.48 -38.25 -6.17
N GLY A 762 49.33 -38.85 -5.97
CA GLY A 762 49.07 -40.03 -5.09
C GLY A 762 47.55 -40.20 -4.91
N LYS A 763 46.86 -40.86 -5.73
CA LYS A 763 46.30 -42.22 -5.93
C LYS A 763 45.72 -42.84 -4.62
N SER A 764 44.43 -43.04 -4.64
CA SER A 764 43.62 -44.29 -4.70
C SER A 764 43.36 -44.95 -3.35
N SER A 765 42.16 -45.29 -2.98
CA SER A 765 41.56 -46.57 -3.34
C SER A 765 40.17 -46.76 -2.74
N ARG A 766 39.33 -47.29 -3.60
CA ARG A 766 38.09 -48.01 -3.33
C ARG A 766 38.08 -48.92 -2.11
N LYS A 767 36.92 -49.05 -1.42
CA LYS A 767 36.31 -50.37 -1.22
C LYS A 767 34.82 -50.26 -0.86
N LYS A 768 34.06 -51.07 -1.57
CA LYS A 768 32.65 -51.46 -1.40
C LYS A 768 32.50 -52.41 -0.22
N SER A 769 31.27 -52.48 0.37
CA SER A 769 30.44 -53.67 0.57
C SER A 769 29.30 -53.32 1.51
N ASN A 770 28.10 -53.43 1.09
CA ASN A 770 27.14 -54.54 0.99
C ASN A 770 26.42 -54.88 2.28
N LYS A 771 25.09 -54.69 2.18
CA LYS A 771 23.97 -55.55 2.59
C LYS A 771 23.89 -55.99 4.06
N THR A 772 22.74 -55.77 4.70
CA THR A 772 21.66 -56.76 4.71
C THR A 772 20.40 -56.30 5.46
N THR A 773 19.30 -56.58 4.83
CA THR A 773 17.92 -56.72 5.21
C THR A 773 17.63 -57.45 6.52
N LYS A 774 16.53 -57.07 7.25
CA LYS A 774 15.45 -57.91 7.82
C LYS A 774 14.39 -57.03 8.48
N ARG A 775 13.27 -57.00 8.00
CA ARG A 775 11.89 -57.52 8.07
C ARG A 775 11.52 -58.23 9.39
N SER A 776 10.47 -57.72 10.07
CA SER A 776 9.35 -58.46 10.70
C SER A 776 8.35 -57.38 11.20
N GLN A 777 7.19 -57.23 10.62
CA GLN A 777 5.90 -57.93 10.80
C GLN A 777 5.45 -57.94 12.26
N SER A 778 4.41 -57.18 12.51
CA SER A 778 2.98 -57.49 12.78
C SER A 778 2.60 -57.53 14.25
N LYS A 779 1.58 -56.82 14.70
CA LYS A 779 0.23 -57.39 14.88
C LYS A 779 -0.75 -56.31 15.39
N LYS A 780 -1.94 -56.43 14.82
CA LYS A 780 -3.19 -55.78 15.20
C LYS A 780 -3.67 -56.28 16.59
N SER A 781 -4.36 -55.46 17.34
CA SER A 781 -5.55 -55.88 18.03
C SER A 781 -6.57 -54.76 18.22
N LYS A 782 -7.78 -55.04 17.81
CA LYS A 782 -9.03 -54.36 18.07
C LYS A 782 -9.57 -54.68 19.46
N SER A 783 -10.28 -53.76 20.11
CA SER A 783 -11.56 -53.99 20.81
C SER A 783 -12.04 -52.62 21.28
N LYS A 784 -13.14 -52.11 20.87
CA LYS A 784 -14.56 -52.32 21.07
C LYS A 784 -15.04 -51.98 22.52
N ARG A 785 -15.82 -50.89 22.58
CA ARG A 785 -17.16 -50.72 23.18
C ARG A 785 -17.33 -50.28 24.62
N LYS A 786 -18.17 -49.24 24.69
CA LYS A 786 -19.29 -48.97 25.64
C LYS A 786 -18.94 -48.38 27.02
N ARG A 787 -19.34 -47.20 27.30
CA ARG A 787 -20.68 -46.63 27.60
C ARG A 787 -20.67 -45.12 27.45
#